data_19fd4f8f57f708599cbda18a87e12de0
#
_entry.id   19fd4f8f57f708599cbda18a87e12de0
#
_cell.length_a   1.000
_cell.length_b   1.000
_cell.length_c   1.000
_cell.angle_alpha   90.00
_cell.angle_beta   90.00
_cell.angle_gamma   90.00
#
_symmetry.space_group_name_H-M   'P 1'
#
loop_
_entity.id
_entity.type
_entity.pdbx_description
1 polymer ?
#
loop_
_entity_poly.entity_id
_entity_poly.type
_entity_poly.pdbx_seq_one_letter_code
_entity_poly.pdbx_strand_id
1 'polypeptide(L)'
;MAELPTLINDLAYILISAGIVTLIFKRLKQPLVLGYIVAGFLVGPHMPYTASVVDTESIHLWADMGVMFLMFSLGLDFSFKKILKMGASPIIATTTIIFCMAMLGVFAGRMFGWGKMDCIFLGGMLAMSSTTIIYKAFDDLGLRQQQFAGLVMSVLILEDILAIIMMVMLSAIASGNQLGGSELVGSVMRIAFFLILWLIVGIFAIPWFLRKTRSLINPEVLLIVSLGLCCAMAVFSSKVGFSSAFGSFIMGSILAETIEAERIEKLVEPVKNLFGAIFFVSVGMLVDIGILMEYALPILALVLTIIIGQSVFGTIAFMLGGESLKSAMRCGFSMAQIGEFSFIIASLGLSLGVISDFLYPVVVAVSVITTFLTPYMIRLATPAYNSLEHRLPNKVIKLLNHFSMSHPSTKEQSKWKKLLTQMTINTVIYSILSTAVITVMFTFVLPVLRKILPTWELHWYANAITGVLTILFIAPFLRAMVMKKNRSEEWKALWAESNINHLPLLFTILVRVVIAVNFIFYICNYLSRFSSAVMITIGIIVVLLIVVSRSIKQRSIRLERLFILNLRSRDIAAQVHGKKRPLYEGKLLDRDVHIAVFDIPMDTQWMGSSLKQLNLGKKYGIHITSILRANHRLNIPDGEYVLFPGDKLEVIGSDEQLAKFQQAVESEVFGEDKNLEAREMKLRQMIIGSDSQLIGKSLMESRIRDKYSCMVIGLEEGKENLSHFSPQRKFQEGDIVWVVGEEESLGALFADQG
;
A
#
# COMPACT_ATOMS: atom_id res chain seq x y z
N MET A 1 17.39 -18.03 41.46
CA MET A 1 17.51 -17.58 40.07
C MET A 1 16.32 -16.68 39.83
N ALA A 2 16.50 -15.50 39.30
CA ALA A 2 15.35 -14.66 38.91
C ALA A 2 14.65 -15.38 37.77
N GLU A 3 13.40 -15.80 37.99
CA GLU A 3 12.58 -16.35 36.93
C GLU A 3 12.35 -15.25 35.89
N LEU A 4 12.63 -15.57 34.64
CA LEU A 4 12.33 -14.67 33.54
C LEU A 4 10.79 -14.41 33.48
N PRO A 5 10.35 -13.18 33.20
CA PRO A 5 8.94 -12.91 33.04
C PRO A 5 8.31 -13.88 32.02
N THR A 6 7.15 -14.42 32.33
CA THR A 6 6.42 -15.40 31.49
C THR A 6 6.31 -14.93 30.05
N LEU A 7 6.06 -13.65 29.83
CA LEU A 7 5.98 -13.03 28.52
C LEU A 7 7.24 -13.23 27.64
N ILE A 8 8.45 -13.18 28.26
CA ILE A 8 9.71 -13.38 27.50
C ILE A 8 9.86 -14.84 27.07
N ASN A 9 9.48 -15.78 27.94
CA ASN A 9 9.47 -17.21 27.59
C ASN A 9 8.48 -17.49 26.47
N ASP A 10 7.27 -16.96 26.57
CA ASP A 10 6.22 -17.14 25.57
C ASP A 10 6.62 -16.53 24.22
N LEU A 11 7.23 -15.34 24.24
CA LEU A 11 7.74 -14.71 23.02
C LEU A 11 8.87 -15.54 22.38
N ALA A 12 9.74 -16.16 23.20
CA ALA A 12 10.78 -17.06 22.70
C ALA A 12 10.16 -18.29 22.02
N TYR A 13 9.16 -18.93 22.64
CA TYR A 13 8.45 -20.06 22.02
C TYR A 13 7.80 -19.67 20.68
N ILE A 14 7.11 -18.53 20.63
CA ILE A 14 6.48 -18.00 19.41
C ILE A 14 7.53 -17.79 18.33
N LEU A 15 8.61 -17.06 18.60
CA LEU A 15 9.59 -16.69 17.58
C LEU A 15 10.42 -17.89 17.11
N ILE A 16 10.79 -18.81 18.01
CA ILE A 16 11.53 -20.04 17.64
C ILE A 16 10.66 -20.94 16.77
N SER A 17 9.42 -21.21 17.19
CA SER A 17 8.51 -22.08 16.43
C SER A 17 8.17 -21.44 15.06
N ALA A 18 7.87 -20.14 15.03
CA ALA A 18 7.65 -19.40 13.79
C ALA A 18 8.86 -19.50 12.87
N GLY A 19 10.07 -19.32 13.39
CA GLY A 19 11.31 -19.44 12.63
C GLY A 19 11.48 -20.84 12.01
N ILE A 20 11.36 -21.90 12.81
CA ILE A 20 11.55 -23.27 12.34
C ILE A 20 10.48 -23.65 11.30
N VAL A 21 9.20 -23.41 11.61
CA VAL A 21 8.09 -23.79 10.72
C VAL A 21 8.14 -23.01 9.40
N THR A 22 8.44 -21.71 9.44
CA THR A 22 8.54 -20.91 8.21
C THR A 22 9.70 -21.32 7.32
N LEU A 23 10.83 -21.78 7.87
CA LEU A 23 11.93 -22.37 7.09
C LEU A 23 11.46 -23.62 6.34
N ILE A 24 10.67 -24.47 6.98
CA ILE A 24 10.09 -25.67 6.35
C ILE A 24 9.12 -25.25 5.23
N PHE A 25 8.21 -24.28 5.49
CA PHE A 25 7.25 -23.80 4.50
C PHE A 25 7.93 -23.12 3.32
N LYS A 26 9.01 -22.37 3.55
CA LYS A 26 9.83 -21.78 2.48
C LYS A 26 10.45 -22.86 1.58
N ARG A 27 10.96 -23.97 2.19
CA ARG A 27 11.49 -25.12 1.44
C ARG A 27 10.40 -25.83 0.63
N LEU A 28 9.17 -25.88 1.16
CA LEU A 28 8.00 -26.44 0.47
C LEU A 28 7.39 -25.46 -0.56
N LYS A 29 7.96 -24.27 -0.76
CA LYS A 29 7.43 -23.19 -1.61
C LYS A 29 6.00 -22.78 -1.25
N GLN A 30 5.65 -22.81 0.04
CA GLN A 30 4.36 -22.39 0.56
C GLN A 30 4.43 -20.99 1.16
N PRO A 31 3.31 -20.24 1.20
CA PRO A 31 3.25 -18.90 1.81
C PRO A 31 3.69 -18.92 3.28
N LEU A 32 4.52 -17.93 3.69
CA LEU A 32 5.05 -17.83 5.06
C LEU A 32 3.93 -17.67 6.11
N VAL A 33 2.84 -17.01 5.73
CA VAL A 33 1.66 -16.81 6.60
C VAL A 33 1.09 -18.14 7.10
N LEU A 34 1.01 -19.17 6.22
CA LEU A 34 0.61 -20.51 6.64
C LEU A 34 1.58 -21.10 7.66
N GLY A 35 2.88 -20.88 7.47
CA GLY A 35 3.90 -21.31 8.43
C GLY A 35 3.71 -20.66 9.81
N TYR A 36 3.37 -19.39 9.88
CA TYR A 36 3.08 -18.69 11.14
C TYR A 36 1.82 -19.26 11.83
N ILE A 37 0.74 -19.50 11.08
CA ILE A 37 -0.50 -20.08 11.64
C ILE A 37 -0.23 -21.48 12.17
N VAL A 38 0.49 -22.34 11.43
CA VAL A 38 0.85 -23.69 11.88
C VAL A 38 1.79 -23.63 13.09
N ALA A 39 2.74 -22.71 13.12
CA ALA A 39 3.59 -22.50 14.29
C ALA A 39 2.76 -22.14 15.54
N GLY A 40 1.79 -21.24 15.37
CA GLY A 40 0.85 -20.86 16.43
C GLY A 40 0.00 -22.01 16.94
N PHE A 41 -0.52 -22.83 16.04
CA PHE A 41 -1.21 -24.05 16.40
C PHE A 41 -0.35 -25.00 17.26
N LEU A 42 0.94 -25.16 16.88
CA LEU A 42 1.87 -26.02 17.60
C LEU A 42 2.23 -25.51 19.02
N VAL A 43 2.28 -24.21 19.25
CA VAL A 43 2.61 -23.62 20.58
C VAL A 43 1.36 -23.12 21.31
N GLY A 44 0.18 -23.33 20.72
CA GLY A 44 -1.10 -22.92 21.27
C GLY A 44 -1.52 -23.75 22.51
N PRO A 45 -2.43 -23.21 23.33
CA PRO A 45 -2.90 -23.88 24.55
C PRO A 45 -3.68 -25.17 24.29
N HIS A 46 -4.15 -25.40 23.08
CA HIS A 46 -4.94 -26.58 22.68
C HIS A 46 -4.07 -27.75 22.20
N MET A 47 -2.72 -27.60 22.18
CA MET A 47 -1.80 -28.65 21.75
C MET A 47 -1.12 -29.31 22.96
N PRO A 48 -1.48 -30.57 23.30
CA PRO A 48 -1.02 -31.21 24.54
C PRO A 48 0.43 -31.70 24.51
N TYR A 49 1.10 -31.69 23.33
CA TYR A 49 2.39 -32.37 23.15
C TYR A 49 3.58 -31.39 23.05
N THR A 50 3.36 -30.09 23.04
CA THR A 50 4.40 -29.06 22.89
C THR A 50 4.37 -28.07 24.04
N ALA A 51 5.47 -27.35 24.25
CA ALA A 51 5.48 -26.25 25.20
C ALA A 51 4.49 -25.17 24.74
N SER A 52 3.53 -24.87 25.60
CA SER A 52 2.44 -23.94 25.29
C SER A 52 2.71 -22.56 25.88
N VAL A 53 2.20 -21.54 25.21
CA VAL A 53 2.14 -20.15 25.67
C VAL A 53 1.20 -20.09 26.89
N VAL A 54 1.64 -19.40 27.94
CA VAL A 54 0.91 -19.28 29.21
C VAL A 54 0.15 -17.95 29.28
N ASP A 55 0.79 -16.85 28.89
CA ASP A 55 0.24 -15.49 28.94
C ASP A 55 -0.43 -15.12 27.60
N THR A 56 -1.58 -15.71 27.35
CA THR A 56 -2.35 -15.47 26.11
C THR A 56 -2.86 -14.02 26.01
N GLU A 57 -3.14 -13.35 27.14
CA GLU A 57 -3.65 -11.97 27.15
C GLU A 57 -2.61 -10.97 26.61
N SER A 58 -1.37 -11.06 27.12
CA SER A 58 -0.27 -10.22 26.60
C SER A 58 0.02 -10.50 25.13
N ILE A 59 -0.07 -11.76 24.68
CA ILE A 59 0.15 -12.12 23.27
C ILE A 59 -0.95 -11.56 22.40
N HIS A 60 -2.20 -11.52 22.87
CA HIS A 60 -3.29 -10.85 22.13
C HIS A 60 -3.04 -9.35 21.96
N LEU A 61 -2.53 -8.65 22.99
CA LEU A 61 -2.16 -7.24 22.87
C LEU A 61 -1.06 -7.02 21.81
N TRP A 62 -0.07 -7.91 21.74
CA TRP A 62 0.99 -7.85 20.73
C TRP A 62 0.45 -8.18 19.32
N ALA A 63 -0.52 -9.09 19.24
CA ALA A 63 -1.21 -9.40 17.99
C ALA A 63 -2.02 -8.19 17.49
N ASP A 64 -2.71 -7.46 18.36
CA ASP A 64 -3.41 -6.23 18.00
C ASP A 64 -2.45 -5.15 17.49
N MET A 65 -1.26 -5.02 18.10
CA MET A 65 -0.21 -4.16 17.54
C MET A 65 0.24 -4.65 16.16
N GLY A 66 0.29 -5.97 15.94
CA GLY A 66 0.56 -6.56 14.63
C GLY A 66 -0.46 -6.13 13.58
N VAL A 67 -1.75 -6.20 13.91
CA VAL A 67 -2.83 -5.69 13.04
C VAL A 67 -2.67 -4.21 12.75
N MET A 68 -2.35 -3.40 13.77
CA MET A 68 -2.14 -1.95 13.59
C MET A 68 -0.99 -1.66 12.62
N PHE A 69 0.15 -2.34 12.73
CA PHE A 69 1.30 -2.12 11.86
C PHE A 69 1.09 -2.70 10.46
N LEU A 70 0.38 -3.82 10.33
CA LEU A 70 -0.08 -4.35 9.04
C LEU A 70 -0.97 -3.33 8.32
N MET A 71 -1.98 -2.81 9.00
CA MET A 71 -2.90 -1.80 8.45
C MET A 71 -2.19 -0.49 8.10
N PHE A 72 -1.24 -0.07 8.94
CA PHE A 72 -0.41 1.10 8.67
C PHE A 72 0.43 0.93 7.39
N SER A 73 1.08 -0.22 7.23
CA SER A 73 1.86 -0.54 6.03
C SER A 73 0.97 -0.59 4.78
N LEU A 74 -0.20 -1.25 4.89
CA LEU A 74 -1.18 -1.27 3.80
C LEU A 74 -1.61 0.16 3.42
N GLY A 75 -1.80 1.03 4.43
CA GLY A 75 -2.07 2.44 4.21
C GLY A 75 -0.95 3.15 3.45
N LEU A 76 0.33 2.84 3.73
CA LEU A 76 1.50 3.39 3.02
C LEU A 76 1.54 2.98 1.54
N ASP A 77 1.11 1.76 1.22
CA ASP A 77 0.99 1.27 -0.15
C ASP A 77 -0.19 1.90 -0.91
N PHE A 78 -1.14 2.44 -0.14
CA PHE A 78 -2.39 2.96 -0.64
C PHE A 78 -2.21 4.35 -1.25
N SER A 79 -2.72 4.55 -2.47
CA SER A 79 -2.78 5.87 -3.11
C SER A 79 -4.16 6.11 -3.72
N PHE A 80 -4.85 7.14 -3.26
CA PHE A 80 -6.14 7.56 -3.81
C PHE A 80 -6.09 7.83 -5.31
N LYS A 81 -4.95 8.28 -5.83
CA LYS A 81 -4.77 8.56 -7.25
C LYS A 81 -4.72 7.29 -8.09
N LYS A 82 -4.17 6.19 -7.56
CA LYS A 82 -4.17 4.89 -8.25
C LYS A 82 -5.61 4.44 -8.48
N ILE A 83 -6.49 4.57 -7.48
CA ILE A 83 -7.91 4.20 -7.57
C ILE A 83 -8.63 5.00 -8.66
N LEU A 84 -8.46 6.34 -8.63
CA LEU A 84 -9.12 7.22 -9.62
C LEU A 84 -8.67 6.94 -11.06
N LYS A 85 -7.50 6.29 -11.24
CA LYS A 85 -6.94 5.92 -12.55
C LYS A 85 -7.24 4.49 -12.99
N MET A 86 -7.71 3.61 -12.08
CA MET A 86 -7.96 2.19 -12.37
C MET A 86 -9.09 1.94 -13.37
N GLY A 87 -9.90 2.92 -13.68
CA GLY A 87 -11.04 2.76 -14.59
C GLY A 87 -12.25 2.10 -13.91
N ALA A 88 -13.30 1.84 -14.70
CA ALA A 88 -14.56 1.29 -14.18
C ALA A 88 -14.52 -0.23 -13.97
N SER A 89 -13.71 -0.96 -14.75
CA SER A 89 -13.68 -2.43 -14.75
C SER A 89 -13.35 -3.01 -13.37
N PRO A 90 -12.24 -2.67 -12.70
CA PRO A 90 -11.95 -3.19 -11.37
C PRO A 90 -13.00 -2.80 -10.32
N ILE A 91 -13.58 -1.59 -10.41
CA ILE A 91 -14.60 -1.12 -9.44
C ILE A 91 -15.87 -1.96 -9.55
N ILE A 92 -16.34 -2.22 -10.76
CA ILE A 92 -17.53 -3.06 -11.00
C ILE A 92 -17.26 -4.49 -10.54
N ALA A 93 -16.09 -5.04 -10.90
CA ALA A 93 -15.71 -6.39 -10.50
C ALA A 93 -15.66 -6.53 -8.98
N THR A 94 -14.93 -5.67 -8.27
CA THR A 94 -14.80 -5.71 -6.81
C THR A 94 -16.15 -5.59 -6.10
N THR A 95 -16.97 -4.61 -6.49
CA THR A 95 -18.29 -4.41 -5.86
C THR A 95 -19.19 -5.62 -6.06
N THR A 96 -19.16 -6.23 -7.25
CA THR A 96 -19.96 -7.43 -7.55
C THR A 96 -19.47 -8.63 -6.75
N ILE A 97 -18.15 -8.87 -6.68
CA ILE A 97 -17.55 -9.97 -5.92
C ILE A 97 -17.94 -9.85 -4.45
N ILE A 98 -17.67 -8.72 -3.82
CA ILE A 98 -17.95 -8.51 -2.40
C ILE A 98 -19.44 -8.72 -2.10
N PHE A 99 -20.32 -8.15 -2.91
CA PHE A 99 -21.76 -8.32 -2.71
C PHE A 99 -22.20 -9.79 -2.84
N CYS A 100 -21.80 -10.47 -3.91
CA CYS A 100 -22.19 -11.86 -4.14
C CYS A 100 -21.61 -12.80 -3.09
N MET A 101 -20.34 -12.64 -2.73
CA MET A 101 -19.68 -13.49 -1.74
C MET A 101 -20.20 -13.23 -0.34
N ALA A 102 -20.48 -11.98 0.03
CA ALA A 102 -21.12 -11.65 1.31
C ALA A 102 -22.50 -12.29 1.43
N MET A 103 -23.32 -12.19 0.39
CA MET A 103 -24.64 -12.84 0.34
C MET A 103 -24.53 -14.37 0.42
N LEU A 104 -23.56 -14.94 -0.28
CA LEU A 104 -23.32 -16.40 -0.25
C LEU A 104 -22.87 -16.85 1.14
N GLY A 105 -22.02 -16.10 1.83
CA GLY A 105 -21.60 -16.38 3.20
C GLY A 105 -22.74 -16.28 4.21
N VAL A 106 -23.59 -15.26 4.11
CA VAL A 106 -24.82 -15.16 4.93
C VAL A 106 -25.74 -16.34 4.68
N PHE A 107 -25.91 -16.75 3.43
CA PHE A 107 -26.73 -17.89 3.07
C PHE A 107 -26.16 -19.19 3.63
N ALA A 108 -24.86 -19.44 3.49
CA ALA A 108 -24.19 -20.62 4.02
C ALA A 108 -24.32 -20.71 5.56
N GLY A 109 -24.09 -19.63 6.30
CA GLY A 109 -24.28 -19.59 7.75
C GLY A 109 -25.71 -19.89 8.18
N ARG A 110 -26.72 -19.37 7.44
CA ARG A 110 -28.13 -19.70 7.70
C ARG A 110 -28.47 -21.16 7.46
N MET A 111 -27.86 -21.79 6.45
CA MET A 111 -28.07 -23.23 6.19
C MET A 111 -27.60 -24.11 7.35
N PHE A 112 -26.56 -23.67 8.08
CA PHE A 112 -26.07 -24.33 9.28
C PHE A 112 -26.83 -23.94 10.56
N GLY A 113 -27.81 -23.02 10.46
CA GLY A 113 -28.58 -22.56 11.61
C GLY A 113 -27.82 -21.60 12.54
N TRP A 114 -26.75 -20.98 12.07
CA TRP A 114 -25.92 -20.08 12.87
C TRP A 114 -26.64 -18.75 13.19
N GLY A 115 -26.19 -18.08 14.25
CA GLY A 115 -26.74 -16.84 14.71
C GLY A 115 -26.73 -15.74 13.64
N LYS A 116 -27.60 -14.76 13.77
CA LYS A 116 -27.71 -13.67 12.77
C LYS A 116 -26.40 -12.90 12.61
N MET A 117 -25.72 -12.61 13.73
CA MET A 117 -24.43 -11.90 13.70
C MET A 117 -23.33 -12.79 13.13
N ASP A 118 -23.29 -14.07 13.49
CA ASP A 118 -22.36 -15.04 12.91
C ASP A 118 -22.49 -15.08 11.39
N CYS A 119 -23.72 -15.12 10.86
CA CYS A 119 -23.96 -15.13 9.41
C CYS A 119 -23.48 -13.83 8.73
N ILE A 120 -23.73 -12.66 9.34
CA ILE A 120 -23.34 -11.37 8.77
C ILE A 120 -21.82 -11.24 8.75
N PHE A 121 -21.15 -11.58 9.86
CA PHE A 121 -19.70 -11.56 9.94
C PHE A 121 -19.07 -12.59 9.01
N LEU A 122 -19.61 -13.81 8.94
CA LEU A 122 -19.18 -14.82 7.97
C LEU A 122 -19.26 -14.29 6.53
N GLY A 123 -20.36 -13.63 6.15
CA GLY A 123 -20.49 -13.00 4.85
C GLY A 123 -19.36 -12.00 4.55
N GLY A 124 -19.04 -11.17 5.52
CA GLY A 124 -17.91 -10.24 5.43
C GLY A 124 -16.56 -10.95 5.28
N MET A 125 -16.34 -12.01 6.05
CA MET A 125 -15.09 -12.79 6.01
C MET A 125 -14.90 -13.51 4.67
N LEU A 126 -15.94 -14.13 4.10
CA LEU A 126 -15.87 -14.86 2.85
C LEU A 126 -15.71 -13.96 1.62
N ALA A 127 -16.01 -12.69 1.76
CA ALA A 127 -15.91 -11.70 0.68
C ALA A 127 -14.50 -11.17 0.46
N MET A 128 -13.54 -11.51 1.33
CA MET A 128 -12.18 -10.94 1.33
C MET A 128 -11.15 -11.94 0.85
N SER A 129 -10.42 -11.60 -0.22
CA SER A 129 -9.30 -12.38 -0.75
C SER A 129 -7.96 -11.84 -0.23
N SER A 130 -6.89 -12.66 -0.22
CA SER A 130 -5.56 -12.22 0.22
C SER A 130 -4.73 -11.70 -0.92
N THR A 131 -4.34 -10.45 -0.83
CA THR A 131 -3.42 -9.80 -1.77
C THR A 131 -2.03 -10.46 -1.73
N THR A 132 -1.53 -10.74 -0.54
CA THR A 132 -0.18 -11.28 -0.31
C THR A 132 -0.03 -12.70 -0.89
N ILE A 133 -1.01 -13.56 -0.67
CA ILE A 133 -1.00 -14.96 -1.11
C ILE A 133 -1.08 -15.04 -2.64
N ILE A 134 -2.00 -14.29 -3.24
CA ILE A 134 -2.18 -14.28 -4.70
C ILE A 134 -0.94 -13.71 -5.40
N TYR A 135 -0.39 -12.60 -4.87
CA TYR A 135 0.85 -12.02 -5.39
C TYR A 135 1.99 -13.04 -5.39
N LYS A 136 2.18 -13.74 -4.26
CA LYS A 136 3.20 -14.78 -4.11
C LYS A 136 2.96 -15.94 -5.08
N ALA A 137 1.71 -16.40 -5.20
CA ALA A 137 1.36 -17.47 -6.14
C ALA A 137 1.63 -17.07 -7.61
N PHE A 138 1.33 -15.83 -7.99
CA PHE A 138 1.67 -15.33 -9.34
C PHE A 138 3.17 -15.25 -9.58
N ASP A 139 3.93 -14.84 -8.57
CA ASP A 139 5.40 -14.78 -8.64
C ASP A 139 5.99 -16.20 -8.83
N ASP A 140 5.61 -17.14 -7.97
CA ASP A 140 6.06 -18.54 -8.01
C ASP A 140 5.65 -19.27 -9.31
N LEU A 141 4.56 -18.87 -9.95
CA LEU A 141 4.08 -19.42 -11.22
C LEU A 141 4.59 -18.66 -12.46
N GLY A 142 5.36 -17.56 -12.29
CA GLY A 142 5.83 -16.72 -13.38
C GLY A 142 4.70 -15.96 -14.11
N LEU A 143 3.56 -15.72 -13.47
CA LEU A 143 2.37 -15.09 -14.06
C LEU A 143 2.25 -13.60 -13.75
N ARG A 144 3.13 -13.05 -12.91
CA ARG A 144 3.06 -11.69 -12.38
C ARG A 144 2.97 -10.61 -13.46
N GLN A 145 3.61 -10.81 -14.59
CA GLN A 145 3.65 -9.84 -15.68
C GLN A 145 2.48 -9.96 -16.67
N GLN A 146 1.60 -10.92 -16.49
CA GLN A 146 0.45 -11.09 -17.38
C GLN A 146 -0.66 -10.09 -17.09
N GLN A 147 -1.42 -9.72 -18.12
CA GLN A 147 -2.45 -8.68 -18.01
C GLN A 147 -3.52 -9.01 -16.96
N PHE A 148 -3.99 -10.27 -16.92
CA PHE A 148 -5.00 -10.70 -15.93
C PHE A 148 -4.49 -10.59 -14.49
N ALA A 149 -3.20 -10.84 -14.24
CA ALA A 149 -2.60 -10.66 -12.91
C ALA A 149 -2.66 -9.20 -12.47
N GLY A 150 -2.40 -8.26 -13.37
CA GLY A 150 -2.55 -6.83 -13.10
C GLY A 150 -4.00 -6.42 -12.78
N LEU A 151 -4.99 -7.04 -13.44
CA LEU A 151 -6.42 -6.84 -13.17
C LEU A 151 -6.80 -7.37 -11.79
N VAL A 152 -6.38 -8.60 -11.46
CA VAL A 152 -6.60 -9.21 -10.13
C VAL A 152 -6.00 -8.33 -9.04
N MET A 153 -4.74 -7.88 -9.20
CA MET A 153 -4.11 -6.98 -8.23
C MET A 153 -4.87 -5.66 -8.05
N SER A 154 -5.45 -5.12 -9.13
CA SER A 154 -6.28 -3.90 -9.04
C SER A 154 -7.56 -4.13 -8.25
N VAL A 155 -8.21 -5.29 -8.43
CA VAL A 155 -9.41 -5.70 -7.67
C VAL A 155 -9.06 -5.92 -6.20
N LEU A 156 -7.98 -6.64 -5.91
CA LEU A 156 -7.53 -6.91 -4.53
C LEU A 156 -7.24 -5.61 -3.75
N ILE A 157 -6.57 -4.63 -4.37
CA ILE A 157 -6.36 -3.32 -3.75
C ILE A 157 -7.69 -2.63 -3.41
N LEU A 158 -8.71 -2.77 -4.26
CA LEU A 158 -10.04 -2.24 -3.98
C LEU A 158 -10.78 -3.05 -2.90
N GLU A 159 -10.62 -4.38 -2.87
CA GLU A 159 -11.14 -5.24 -1.80
C GLU A 159 -10.59 -4.83 -0.44
N ASP A 160 -9.28 -4.58 -0.33
CA ASP A 160 -8.64 -4.14 0.91
C ASP A 160 -9.27 -2.84 1.46
N ILE A 161 -9.60 -1.90 0.57
CA ILE A 161 -10.28 -0.65 0.95
C ILE A 161 -11.70 -0.90 1.41
N LEU A 162 -12.44 -1.71 0.66
CA LEU A 162 -13.83 -2.03 0.99
C LEU A 162 -13.90 -2.90 2.25
N ALA A 163 -12.88 -3.72 2.53
CA ALA A 163 -12.74 -4.47 3.78
C ALA A 163 -12.72 -3.53 5.00
N ILE A 164 -11.97 -2.44 4.91
CA ILE A 164 -11.91 -1.45 5.98
C ILE A 164 -13.27 -0.77 6.19
N ILE A 165 -13.94 -0.38 5.11
CA ILE A 165 -15.29 0.19 5.17
C ILE A 165 -16.25 -0.84 5.77
N MET A 166 -16.14 -2.10 5.38
CA MET A 166 -16.95 -3.19 5.89
C MET A 166 -16.71 -3.47 7.37
N MET A 167 -15.46 -3.45 7.85
CA MET A 167 -15.15 -3.56 9.29
C MET A 167 -15.85 -2.47 10.11
N VAL A 168 -15.81 -1.23 9.63
CA VAL A 168 -16.49 -0.13 10.33
C VAL A 168 -18.01 -0.31 10.28
N MET A 169 -18.56 -0.78 9.17
CA MET A 169 -19.98 -1.06 9.03
C MET A 169 -20.42 -2.21 9.95
N LEU A 170 -19.65 -3.29 10.02
CA LEU A 170 -19.89 -4.41 10.92
C LEU A 170 -19.83 -3.98 12.39
N SER A 171 -18.85 -3.15 12.76
CA SER A 171 -18.75 -2.58 14.10
C SER A 171 -19.98 -1.74 14.45
N ALA A 172 -20.49 -0.93 13.53
CA ALA A 172 -21.71 -0.15 13.72
C ALA A 172 -22.96 -1.03 13.89
N ILE A 173 -23.07 -2.10 13.11
CA ILE A 173 -24.17 -3.08 13.22
C ILE A 173 -24.11 -3.80 14.57
N ALA A 174 -22.91 -4.18 15.02
CA ALA A 174 -22.67 -4.85 16.30
C ALA A 174 -23.03 -4.00 17.51
N SER A 175 -22.86 -2.67 17.42
CA SER A 175 -23.17 -1.73 18.51
C SER A 175 -24.67 -1.56 18.80
N GLY A 176 -25.56 -2.36 18.19
CA GLY A 176 -26.97 -2.46 18.57
C GLY A 176 -27.87 -1.34 18.06
N ASN A 177 -27.40 -0.45 17.20
CA ASN A 177 -28.25 0.50 16.52
C ASN A 177 -29.22 -0.25 15.63
N GLN A 178 -30.52 -0.17 15.93
CA GLN A 178 -31.56 -0.81 15.14
C GLN A 178 -31.38 -0.42 13.65
N LEU A 179 -31.42 -1.43 12.77
CA LEU A 179 -31.25 -1.29 11.32
C LEU A 179 -32.39 -0.49 10.65
N GLY A 180 -32.63 0.74 11.10
CA GLY A 180 -33.39 1.72 10.34
C GLY A 180 -32.51 2.23 9.19
N GLY A 181 -32.99 2.15 7.95
CA GLY A 181 -32.21 2.54 6.78
C GLY A 181 -31.60 3.96 6.85
N SER A 182 -32.23 4.87 7.58
CA SER A 182 -31.76 6.24 7.84
C SER A 182 -30.55 6.28 8.79
N GLU A 183 -30.47 5.39 9.78
CA GLU A 183 -29.35 5.35 10.74
C GLU A 183 -28.12 4.70 10.14
N LEU A 184 -28.31 3.71 9.26
CA LEU A 184 -27.22 3.08 8.51
C LEU A 184 -26.58 4.08 7.54
N VAL A 185 -27.39 4.86 6.82
CA VAL A 185 -26.91 5.97 5.98
C VAL A 185 -26.20 7.03 6.84
N GLY A 186 -26.72 7.37 8.01
CA GLY A 186 -26.09 8.30 8.94
C GLY A 186 -24.71 7.82 9.41
N SER A 187 -24.56 6.52 9.72
CA SER A 187 -23.29 5.91 10.12
C SER A 187 -22.28 5.94 8.98
N VAL A 188 -22.67 5.54 7.77
CA VAL A 188 -21.81 5.60 6.56
C VAL A 188 -21.39 7.05 6.28
N MET A 189 -22.30 8.01 6.40
CA MET A 189 -21.97 9.43 6.21
C MET A 189 -21.00 9.95 7.28
N ARG A 190 -21.14 9.50 8.54
CA ARG A 190 -20.20 9.83 9.63
C ARG A 190 -18.80 9.29 9.33
N ILE A 191 -18.70 8.03 8.87
CA ILE A 191 -17.44 7.41 8.48
C ILE A 191 -16.79 8.20 7.34
N ALA A 192 -17.55 8.45 6.27
CA ALA A 192 -17.05 9.20 5.11
C ALA A 192 -16.59 10.61 5.52
N PHE A 193 -17.32 11.27 6.42
CA PHE A 193 -16.96 12.58 6.96
C PHE A 193 -15.61 12.54 7.69
N PHE A 194 -15.44 11.63 8.67
CA PHE A 194 -14.18 11.52 9.41
C PHE A 194 -13.01 11.10 8.52
N LEU A 195 -13.23 10.17 7.59
CA LEU A 195 -12.20 9.73 6.65
C LEU A 195 -11.70 10.91 5.79
N ILE A 196 -12.62 11.68 5.21
CA ILE A 196 -12.26 12.83 4.37
C ILE A 196 -11.61 13.93 5.23
N LEU A 197 -12.14 14.18 6.44
CA LEU A 197 -11.58 15.14 7.36
C LEU A 197 -10.13 14.81 7.73
N TRP A 198 -9.86 13.58 8.15
CA TRP A 198 -8.53 13.15 8.55
C TRP A 198 -7.55 13.18 7.38
N LEU A 199 -8.01 12.77 6.21
CA LEU A 199 -7.22 12.83 4.99
C LEU A 199 -6.84 14.27 4.66
N ILE A 200 -7.79 15.21 4.73
CA ILE A 200 -7.53 16.62 4.40
C ILE A 200 -6.60 17.24 5.45
N VAL A 201 -6.89 17.07 6.74
CA VAL A 201 -6.04 17.57 7.83
C VAL A 201 -4.65 16.99 7.72
N GLY A 202 -4.55 15.68 7.46
CA GLY A 202 -3.29 14.97 7.30
C GLY A 202 -2.46 15.48 6.12
N ILE A 203 -3.07 15.71 4.97
CA ILE A 203 -2.38 16.25 3.77
C ILE A 203 -1.79 17.66 4.03
N PHE A 204 -2.34 18.43 4.96
CA PHE A 204 -1.77 19.73 5.33
C PHE A 204 -0.77 19.62 6.48
N ALA A 205 -1.14 18.94 7.58
CA ALA A 205 -0.37 18.92 8.81
C ALA A 205 0.91 18.10 8.69
N ILE A 206 0.84 16.89 8.12
CA ILE A 206 1.97 15.96 8.07
C ILE A 206 3.09 16.46 7.14
N PRO A 207 2.85 16.88 5.88
CA PRO A 207 3.92 17.42 5.05
C PRO A 207 4.51 18.71 5.59
N TRP A 208 3.72 19.55 6.27
CA TRP A 208 4.25 20.74 6.94
C TRP A 208 5.20 20.35 8.08
N PHE A 209 4.80 19.40 8.93
CA PHE A 209 5.60 18.89 10.02
C PHE A 209 6.91 18.27 9.51
N LEU A 210 6.85 17.33 8.57
CA LEU A 210 8.01 16.65 8.00
C LEU A 210 8.97 17.62 7.30
N ARG A 211 8.46 18.65 6.62
CA ARG A 211 9.32 19.68 6.01
C ARG A 211 10.03 20.54 7.04
N LYS A 212 9.34 20.93 8.13
CA LYS A 212 9.93 21.75 9.19
C LYS A 212 11.01 21.02 9.96
N THR A 213 10.86 19.71 10.11
CA THR A 213 11.78 18.86 10.90
C THR A 213 12.81 18.13 10.04
N ARG A 214 12.82 18.32 8.73
CA ARG A 214 13.65 17.59 7.76
C ARG A 214 15.14 17.56 8.09
N SER A 215 15.70 18.64 8.61
CA SER A 215 17.12 18.74 9.00
C SER A 215 17.48 17.93 10.26
N LEU A 216 16.47 17.53 11.05
CA LEU A 216 16.62 16.76 12.29
C LEU A 216 16.29 15.28 12.10
N ILE A 217 15.70 14.90 10.98
CA ILE A 217 15.19 13.57 10.72
C ILE A 217 16.27 12.69 10.07
N ASN A 218 16.82 11.75 10.86
CA ASN A 218 17.59 10.61 10.40
C ASN A 218 16.66 9.38 10.21
N PRO A 219 17.12 8.23 9.68
CA PRO A 219 16.29 7.04 9.51
C PRO A 219 15.61 6.54 10.79
N GLU A 220 16.33 6.56 11.91
CA GLU A 220 15.83 6.13 13.22
C GLU A 220 14.71 7.06 13.72
N VAL A 221 14.93 8.37 13.71
CA VAL A 221 13.91 9.36 14.08
C VAL A 221 12.70 9.27 13.17
N LEU A 222 12.88 9.05 11.86
CA LEU A 222 11.77 8.91 10.92
C LEU A 222 10.91 7.69 11.24
N LEU A 223 11.52 6.56 11.59
CA LEU A 223 10.81 5.35 12.02
C LEU A 223 9.98 5.62 13.27
N ILE A 224 10.61 6.18 14.32
CA ILE A 224 9.95 6.47 15.60
C ILE A 224 8.79 7.44 15.41
N VAL A 225 8.98 8.52 14.64
CA VAL A 225 7.93 9.50 14.33
C VAL A 225 6.78 8.85 13.57
N SER A 226 7.08 8.01 12.58
CA SER A 226 6.05 7.35 11.76
C SER A 226 5.22 6.37 12.59
N LEU A 227 5.85 5.55 13.44
CA LEU A 227 5.16 4.65 14.35
C LEU A 227 4.41 5.41 15.43
N GLY A 228 4.98 6.50 15.96
CA GLY A 228 4.31 7.38 16.92
C GLY A 228 3.04 8.01 16.35
N LEU A 229 3.08 8.48 15.11
CA LEU A 229 1.91 8.99 14.40
C LEU A 229 0.87 7.90 14.15
N CYS A 230 1.31 6.68 13.79
CA CYS A 230 0.44 5.51 13.64
C CYS A 230 -0.31 5.23 14.94
N CYS A 231 0.39 5.07 16.06
CA CYS A 231 -0.20 4.81 17.38
C CYS A 231 -1.11 5.95 17.84
N ALA A 232 -0.71 7.21 17.63
CA ALA A 232 -1.53 8.37 17.99
C ALA A 232 -2.86 8.37 17.24
N MET A 233 -2.84 8.03 15.94
CA MET A 233 -4.06 7.97 15.14
C MET A 233 -4.93 6.75 15.48
N ALA A 234 -4.32 5.62 15.83
CA ALA A 234 -5.02 4.43 16.33
C ALA A 234 -5.79 4.74 17.62
N VAL A 235 -5.13 5.38 18.59
CA VAL A 235 -5.75 5.82 19.86
C VAL A 235 -6.85 6.85 19.61
N PHE A 236 -6.61 7.80 18.72
CA PHE A 236 -7.61 8.81 18.38
C PHE A 236 -8.85 8.18 17.71
N SER A 237 -8.64 7.27 16.78
CA SER A 237 -9.68 6.49 16.10
C SER A 237 -10.54 5.73 17.11
N SER A 238 -9.92 5.03 18.04
CA SER A 238 -10.60 4.27 19.10
C SER A 238 -11.46 5.17 20.01
N LYS A 239 -10.96 6.36 20.38
CA LYS A 239 -11.74 7.35 21.19
C LYS A 239 -12.95 7.91 20.45
N VAL A 240 -12.93 7.93 19.13
CA VAL A 240 -14.05 8.41 18.28
C VAL A 240 -15.06 7.29 17.99
N GLY A 241 -14.75 6.04 18.41
CA GLY A 241 -15.62 4.87 18.24
C GLY A 241 -15.34 4.05 16.98
N PHE A 242 -14.15 4.20 16.38
CA PHE A 242 -13.67 3.36 15.28
C PHE A 242 -12.57 2.40 15.78
N SER A 243 -12.24 1.40 14.97
CA SER A 243 -11.15 0.48 15.34
C SER A 243 -9.78 1.16 15.27
N SER A 244 -8.83 0.68 16.10
CA SER A 244 -7.43 1.10 16.08
C SER A 244 -6.76 0.78 14.72
N ALA A 245 -7.13 -0.35 14.13
CA ALA A 245 -6.69 -0.78 12.80
C ALA A 245 -7.06 0.25 11.71
N PHE A 246 -8.29 0.78 11.74
CA PHE A 246 -8.74 1.82 10.83
C PHE A 246 -7.94 3.12 10.98
N GLY A 247 -7.68 3.56 12.21
CA GLY A 247 -6.84 4.73 12.47
C GLY A 247 -5.44 4.58 11.91
N SER A 248 -4.81 3.41 12.13
CA SER A 248 -3.49 3.08 11.62
C SER A 248 -3.42 3.12 10.09
N PHE A 249 -4.42 2.53 9.41
CA PHE A 249 -4.55 2.60 7.96
C PHE A 249 -4.64 4.03 7.43
N ILE A 250 -5.48 4.87 8.06
CA ILE A 250 -5.63 6.27 7.65
C ILE A 250 -4.32 7.03 7.78
N MET A 251 -3.56 6.83 8.87
CA MET A 251 -2.25 7.48 9.03
C MET A 251 -1.27 7.01 7.96
N GLY A 252 -1.23 5.71 7.67
CA GLY A 252 -0.43 5.16 6.57
C GLY A 252 -0.78 5.81 5.23
N SER A 253 -2.07 5.92 4.92
CA SER A 253 -2.57 6.54 3.67
C SER A 253 -2.22 8.03 3.56
N ILE A 254 -2.19 8.76 4.67
CA ILE A 254 -1.75 10.16 4.70
C ILE A 254 -0.25 10.25 4.43
N LEU A 255 0.56 9.40 5.07
CA LEU A 255 2.01 9.35 4.87
C LEU A 255 2.38 8.88 3.47
N ALA A 256 1.58 8.03 2.84
CA ALA A 256 1.75 7.56 1.47
C ALA A 256 1.80 8.68 0.42
N GLU A 257 1.14 9.79 0.66
CA GLU A 257 1.14 10.96 -0.23
C GLU A 257 2.33 11.90 0.02
N THR A 258 3.18 11.62 1.02
CA THR A 258 4.38 12.42 1.33
C THR A 258 5.59 12.00 0.48
N ILE A 259 6.59 12.87 0.41
CA ILE A 259 7.85 12.60 -0.31
C ILE A 259 8.64 11.46 0.36
N GLU A 260 8.54 11.33 1.68
CA GLU A 260 9.27 10.34 2.48
C GLU A 260 8.57 8.95 2.50
N ALA A 261 7.46 8.77 1.77
CA ALA A 261 6.66 7.54 1.81
C ALA A 261 7.47 6.27 1.55
N GLU A 262 8.27 6.22 0.47
CA GLU A 262 9.10 5.05 0.13
C GLU A 262 10.16 4.74 1.21
N ARG A 263 10.66 5.78 1.88
CA ARG A 263 11.64 5.63 2.95
C ARG A 263 10.99 5.14 4.23
N ILE A 264 9.80 5.65 4.56
CA ILE A 264 9.00 5.19 5.70
C ILE A 264 8.61 3.73 5.51
N GLU A 265 8.12 3.36 4.31
CA GLU A 265 7.75 1.99 3.96
C GLU A 265 8.89 1.00 4.24
N LYS A 266 10.09 1.27 3.72
CA LYS A 266 11.29 0.42 3.94
C LYS A 266 11.69 0.32 5.42
N LEU A 267 11.54 1.40 6.19
CA LEU A 267 11.89 1.41 7.61
C LEU A 267 10.85 0.68 8.48
N VAL A 268 9.58 0.73 8.09
CA VAL A 268 8.47 0.09 8.82
C VAL A 268 8.34 -1.39 8.47
N GLU A 269 8.79 -1.81 7.29
CA GLU A 269 8.66 -3.19 6.80
C GLU A 269 9.18 -4.25 7.79
N PRO A 270 10.38 -4.14 8.41
CA PRO A 270 10.85 -5.11 9.40
C PRO A 270 9.94 -5.17 10.64
N VAL A 271 9.43 -4.02 11.10
CA VAL A 271 8.53 -3.93 12.26
C VAL A 271 7.20 -4.62 11.93
N LYS A 272 6.61 -4.31 10.78
CA LYS A 272 5.40 -4.97 10.27
C LYS A 272 5.59 -6.49 10.18
N ASN A 273 6.72 -6.95 9.66
CA ASN A 273 6.97 -8.38 9.48
C ASN A 273 7.08 -9.10 10.83
N LEU A 274 7.76 -8.51 11.82
CA LEU A 274 7.89 -9.06 13.16
C LEU A 274 6.52 -9.16 13.86
N PHE A 275 5.81 -8.04 13.97
CA PHE A 275 4.52 -8.01 14.65
C PHE A 275 3.42 -8.74 13.87
N GLY A 276 3.51 -8.74 12.54
CA GLY A 276 2.65 -9.55 11.70
C GLY A 276 2.83 -11.05 11.92
N ALA A 277 4.08 -11.52 12.09
CA ALA A 277 4.33 -12.92 12.45
C ALA A 277 3.68 -13.26 13.81
N ILE A 278 3.82 -12.40 14.83
CA ILE A 278 3.19 -12.59 16.14
C ILE A 278 1.66 -12.64 16.01
N PHE A 279 1.06 -11.77 15.21
CA PHE A 279 -0.38 -11.78 14.92
C PHE A 279 -0.81 -13.12 14.31
N PHE A 280 -0.16 -13.59 13.25
CA PHE A 280 -0.55 -14.84 12.61
C PHE A 280 -0.29 -16.07 13.50
N VAL A 281 0.74 -16.05 14.34
CA VAL A 281 0.95 -17.09 15.36
C VAL A 281 -0.19 -17.05 16.39
N SER A 282 -0.58 -15.88 16.88
CA SER A 282 -1.72 -15.73 17.79
C SER A 282 -3.02 -16.26 17.16
N VAL A 283 -3.24 -15.97 15.88
CA VAL A 283 -4.38 -16.56 15.11
C VAL A 283 -4.33 -18.09 15.13
N GLY A 284 -3.14 -18.68 14.93
CA GLY A 284 -2.94 -20.12 14.96
C GLY A 284 -3.18 -20.74 16.33
N MET A 285 -2.87 -20.02 17.42
CA MET A 285 -3.08 -20.48 18.80
C MET A 285 -4.56 -20.65 19.17
N LEU A 286 -5.46 -19.93 18.50
CA LEU A 286 -6.91 -20.03 18.69
C LEU A 286 -7.52 -21.26 18.00
N VAL A 287 -6.74 -22.03 17.25
CA VAL A 287 -7.21 -23.21 16.56
C VAL A 287 -7.31 -24.38 17.55
N ASP A 288 -8.52 -24.88 17.74
CA ASP A 288 -8.83 -26.05 18.59
C ASP A 288 -9.19 -27.26 17.71
N ILE A 289 -8.50 -28.37 17.90
CA ILE A 289 -8.75 -29.66 17.18
C ILE A 289 -10.16 -30.16 17.45
N GLY A 290 -10.67 -30.00 18.68
CA GLY A 290 -12.01 -30.40 19.05
C GLY A 290 -13.07 -29.69 18.21
N ILE A 291 -12.95 -28.37 18.12
CA ILE A 291 -13.83 -27.54 17.28
C ILE A 291 -13.69 -27.92 15.80
N LEU A 292 -12.46 -28.16 15.31
CA LEU A 292 -12.25 -28.53 13.90
C LEU A 292 -12.93 -29.87 13.56
N MET A 293 -12.92 -30.84 14.46
CA MET A 293 -13.59 -32.14 14.25
C MET A 293 -15.10 -32.00 14.30
N GLU A 294 -15.63 -31.22 15.24
CA GLU A 294 -17.07 -30.97 15.38
C GLU A 294 -17.64 -30.24 14.16
N TYR A 295 -16.91 -29.23 13.65
CA TYR A 295 -17.33 -28.40 12.51
C TYR A 295 -16.72 -28.85 11.17
N ALA A 296 -16.22 -30.09 11.06
CA ALA A 296 -15.57 -30.59 9.83
C ALA A 296 -16.47 -30.49 8.59
N LEU A 297 -17.76 -30.80 8.72
CA LEU A 297 -18.72 -30.70 7.62
C LEU A 297 -18.98 -29.22 7.20
N PRO A 298 -19.27 -28.30 8.12
CA PRO A 298 -19.31 -26.86 7.81
C PRO A 298 -18.03 -26.33 7.16
N ILE A 299 -16.84 -26.71 7.66
CA ILE A 299 -15.54 -26.30 7.08
C ILE A 299 -15.44 -26.75 5.62
N LEU A 300 -15.71 -28.04 5.35
CA LEU A 300 -15.67 -28.56 3.97
C LEU A 300 -16.66 -27.83 3.06
N ALA A 301 -17.89 -27.60 3.53
CA ALA A 301 -18.92 -26.89 2.78
C ALA A 301 -18.52 -25.42 2.51
N LEU A 302 -17.93 -24.73 3.48
CA LEU A 302 -17.42 -23.36 3.30
C LEU A 302 -16.26 -23.32 2.32
N VAL A 303 -15.31 -24.26 2.37
CA VAL A 303 -14.22 -24.38 1.39
C VAL A 303 -14.79 -24.51 -0.02
N LEU A 304 -15.76 -25.41 -0.23
CA LEU A 304 -16.41 -25.58 -1.52
C LEU A 304 -17.17 -24.31 -1.94
N THR A 305 -17.85 -23.67 -1.00
CA THR A 305 -18.57 -22.40 -1.21
C THR A 305 -17.63 -21.31 -1.72
N ILE A 306 -16.43 -21.19 -1.17
CA ILE A 306 -15.44 -20.20 -1.58
C ILE A 306 -14.88 -20.55 -2.95
N ILE A 307 -14.42 -21.78 -3.14
CA ILE A 307 -13.83 -22.22 -4.41
C ILE A 307 -14.82 -22.03 -5.56
N ILE A 308 -16.04 -22.50 -5.41
CA ILE A 308 -17.08 -22.40 -6.44
C ILE A 308 -17.57 -20.96 -6.54
N GLY A 309 -17.88 -20.31 -5.41
CA GLY A 309 -18.40 -18.94 -5.38
C GLY A 309 -17.44 -17.94 -6.01
N GLN A 310 -16.17 -17.92 -5.60
CA GLN A 310 -15.17 -17.02 -6.17
C GLN A 310 -14.90 -17.33 -7.65
N SER A 311 -14.78 -18.61 -8.02
CA SER A 311 -14.58 -18.98 -9.43
C SER A 311 -15.75 -18.53 -10.33
N VAL A 312 -16.97 -18.70 -9.87
CA VAL A 312 -18.19 -18.36 -10.65
C VAL A 312 -18.49 -16.86 -10.58
N PHE A 313 -18.67 -16.32 -9.37
CA PHE A 313 -19.03 -14.90 -9.21
C PHE A 313 -17.87 -13.97 -9.58
N GLY A 314 -16.61 -14.37 -9.32
CA GLY A 314 -15.43 -13.67 -9.79
C GLY A 314 -15.41 -13.61 -11.32
N THR A 315 -15.62 -14.74 -12.01
CA THR A 315 -15.69 -14.76 -13.49
C THR A 315 -16.80 -13.83 -13.99
N ILE A 316 -18.00 -13.90 -13.42
CA ILE A 316 -19.13 -13.04 -13.81
C ILE A 316 -18.79 -11.56 -13.57
N ALA A 317 -18.18 -11.25 -12.43
CA ALA A 317 -17.84 -9.89 -12.04
C ALA A 317 -16.81 -9.25 -12.99
N PHE A 318 -15.75 -9.98 -13.37
CA PHE A 318 -14.78 -9.50 -14.34
C PHE A 318 -15.39 -9.37 -15.75
N MET A 319 -16.30 -10.25 -16.14
CA MET A 319 -17.04 -10.11 -17.39
C MET A 319 -17.94 -8.87 -17.39
N LEU A 320 -18.65 -8.59 -16.29
CA LEU A 320 -19.41 -7.34 -16.11
C LEU A 320 -18.50 -6.11 -16.15
N GLY A 321 -17.25 -6.25 -15.71
CA GLY A 321 -16.19 -5.25 -15.86
C GLY A 321 -15.71 -5.05 -17.29
N GLY A 322 -16.13 -5.89 -18.25
CA GLY A 322 -15.77 -5.79 -19.67
C GLY A 322 -14.59 -6.68 -20.10
N GLU A 323 -14.19 -7.64 -19.29
CA GLU A 323 -13.10 -8.57 -19.61
C GLU A 323 -13.60 -9.77 -20.43
N SER A 324 -12.74 -10.37 -21.28
CA SER A 324 -13.08 -11.57 -22.03
C SER A 324 -13.32 -12.75 -21.12
N LEU A 325 -14.14 -13.72 -21.52
CA LEU A 325 -14.42 -14.92 -20.72
C LEU A 325 -13.15 -15.63 -20.26
N LYS A 326 -12.13 -15.77 -21.13
CA LYS A 326 -10.84 -16.37 -20.81
C LYS A 326 -10.09 -15.59 -19.70
N SER A 327 -9.99 -14.28 -19.85
CA SER A 327 -9.36 -13.42 -18.84
C SER A 327 -10.15 -13.42 -17.54
N ALA A 328 -11.47 -13.32 -17.61
CA ALA A 328 -12.38 -13.32 -16.46
C ALA A 328 -12.29 -14.62 -15.65
N MET A 329 -12.26 -15.79 -16.32
CA MET A 329 -12.08 -17.08 -15.63
C MET A 329 -10.71 -17.16 -14.94
N ARG A 330 -9.63 -16.72 -15.59
CA ARG A 330 -8.30 -16.69 -14.96
C ARG A 330 -8.29 -15.79 -13.73
N CYS A 331 -8.96 -14.64 -13.79
CA CYS A 331 -9.09 -13.73 -12.66
C CYS A 331 -9.91 -14.37 -11.50
N GLY A 332 -11.13 -14.86 -11.78
CA GLY A 332 -12.01 -15.43 -10.76
C GLY A 332 -11.42 -16.66 -10.06
N PHE A 333 -10.80 -17.57 -10.80
CA PHE A 333 -10.13 -18.73 -10.24
C PHE A 333 -8.91 -18.36 -9.38
N SER A 334 -8.22 -17.27 -9.71
CA SER A 334 -7.08 -16.81 -8.93
C SER A 334 -7.47 -16.25 -7.55
N MET A 335 -8.72 -15.82 -7.40
CA MET A 335 -9.22 -15.22 -6.16
C MET A 335 -9.92 -16.22 -5.22
N ALA A 336 -9.91 -17.53 -5.54
CA ALA A 336 -10.66 -18.56 -4.84
C ALA A 336 -10.04 -18.94 -3.48
N GLN A 337 -9.89 -17.97 -2.57
CA GLN A 337 -9.34 -18.14 -1.22
C GLN A 337 -9.84 -17.05 -0.27
N ILE A 338 -9.66 -17.26 1.05
CA ILE A 338 -9.91 -16.25 2.10
C ILE A 338 -8.61 -15.55 2.48
N GLY A 339 -8.67 -14.22 2.60
CA GLY A 339 -7.54 -13.36 2.99
C GLY A 339 -7.40 -13.09 4.48
N GLU A 340 -6.31 -12.39 4.82
CA GLU A 340 -5.99 -11.96 6.19
C GLU A 340 -7.03 -11.02 6.81
N PHE A 341 -7.76 -10.25 6.01
CA PHE A 341 -8.85 -9.41 6.51
C PHE A 341 -9.97 -10.20 7.18
N SER A 342 -10.17 -11.46 6.78
CA SER A 342 -11.15 -12.33 7.42
C SER A 342 -10.84 -12.61 8.88
N PHE A 343 -9.53 -12.75 9.22
CA PHE A 343 -9.09 -12.92 10.61
C PHE A 343 -9.27 -11.64 11.41
N ILE A 344 -9.04 -10.47 10.78
CA ILE A 344 -9.22 -9.17 11.41
C ILE A 344 -10.72 -8.91 11.68
N ILE A 345 -11.59 -9.27 10.73
CA ILE A 345 -13.05 -9.21 10.91
C ILE A 345 -13.51 -10.17 12.00
N ALA A 346 -12.96 -11.37 12.06
CA ALA A 346 -13.27 -12.35 13.10
C ALA A 346 -12.81 -11.87 14.48
N SER A 347 -11.57 -11.35 14.59
CA SER A 347 -11.05 -10.76 15.83
C SER A 347 -11.90 -9.56 16.28
N LEU A 348 -12.33 -8.71 15.36
CA LEU A 348 -13.26 -7.62 15.66
C LEU A 348 -14.59 -8.15 16.22
N GLY A 349 -15.16 -9.16 15.60
CA GLY A 349 -16.42 -9.77 16.07
C GLY A 349 -16.31 -10.37 17.47
N LEU A 350 -15.18 -11.06 17.76
CA LEU A 350 -14.89 -11.59 19.09
C LEU A 350 -14.69 -10.45 20.12
N SER A 351 -13.92 -9.45 19.81
CA SER A 351 -13.66 -8.31 20.72
C SER A 351 -14.93 -7.51 21.05
N LEU A 352 -15.91 -7.50 20.14
CA LEU A 352 -17.22 -6.90 20.35
C LEU A 352 -18.22 -7.87 21.07
N GLY A 353 -17.85 -9.15 21.25
CA GLY A 353 -18.71 -10.15 21.88
C GLY A 353 -19.98 -10.48 21.09
N VAL A 354 -19.98 -10.30 19.75
CA VAL A 354 -21.17 -10.45 18.91
C VAL A 354 -21.19 -11.70 18.03
N ILE A 355 -20.05 -12.39 17.91
CA ILE A 355 -19.94 -13.65 17.21
C ILE A 355 -19.63 -14.79 18.18
N SER A 356 -19.98 -16.00 17.79
CA SER A 356 -19.72 -17.22 18.56
C SER A 356 -18.25 -17.64 18.47
N ASP A 357 -17.69 -18.19 19.54
CA ASP A 357 -16.25 -18.55 19.65
C ASP A 357 -15.80 -19.59 18.62
N PHE A 358 -16.70 -20.46 18.17
CA PHE A 358 -16.38 -21.46 17.14
C PHE A 358 -16.09 -20.86 15.76
N LEU A 359 -16.65 -19.68 15.46
CA LEU A 359 -16.59 -19.12 14.10
C LEU A 359 -15.17 -18.75 13.70
N TYR A 360 -14.38 -18.24 14.64
CA TYR A 360 -12.99 -17.87 14.39
C TYR A 360 -12.10 -19.05 13.98
N PRO A 361 -12.02 -20.17 14.77
CA PRO A 361 -11.28 -21.35 14.36
C PRO A 361 -11.75 -21.96 13.03
N VAL A 362 -13.05 -21.97 12.77
CA VAL A 362 -13.64 -22.46 11.53
C VAL A 362 -13.11 -21.64 10.33
N VAL A 363 -13.16 -20.32 10.40
CA VAL A 363 -12.69 -19.45 9.31
C VAL A 363 -11.17 -19.57 9.10
N VAL A 364 -10.39 -19.72 10.18
CA VAL A 364 -8.95 -20.00 10.08
C VAL A 364 -8.69 -21.28 9.33
N ALA A 365 -9.38 -22.38 9.68
CA ALA A 365 -9.23 -23.65 9.00
C ALA A 365 -9.59 -23.56 7.49
N VAL A 366 -10.70 -22.90 7.18
CA VAL A 366 -11.15 -22.69 5.80
C VAL A 366 -10.10 -21.87 5.02
N SER A 367 -9.54 -20.83 5.64
CA SER A 367 -8.50 -20.01 5.02
C SER A 367 -7.21 -20.79 4.74
N VAL A 368 -6.75 -21.60 5.69
CA VAL A 368 -5.56 -22.46 5.52
C VAL A 368 -5.76 -23.41 4.33
N ILE A 369 -6.91 -24.09 4.27
CA ILE A 369 -7.21 -25.03 3.19
C ILE A 369 -7.30 -24.32 1.84
N THR A 370 -8.03 -23.21 1.76
CA THR A 370 -8.20 -22.48 0.50
C THR A 370 -6.90 -21.83 0.02
N THR A 371 -6.06 -21.36 0.94
CA THR A 371 -4.72 -20.84 0.63
C THR A 371 -3.82 -21.93 0.03
N PHE A 372 -3.82 -23.12 0.62
CA PHE A 372 -3.07 -24.27 0.08
C PHE A 372 -3.54 -24.64 -1.33
N LEU A 373 -4.84 -24.52 -1.61
CA LEU A 373 -5.42 -24.84 -2.91
C LEU A 373 -5.19 -23.74 -3.97
N THR A 374 -4.82 -22.52 -3.59
CA THR A 374 -4.70 -21.36 -4.49
C THR A 374 -3.83 -21.61 -5.73
N PRO A 375 -2.59 -22.14 -5.66
CA PRO A 375 -1.79 -22.39 -6.85
C PRO A 375 -2.43 -23.39 -7.82
N TYR A 376 -3.18 -24.37 -7.29
CA TYR A 376 -3.90 -25.36 -8.09
C TYR A 376 -5.11 -24.73 -8.79
N MET A 377 -5.83 -23.85 -8.10
CA MET A 377 -6.97 -23.12 -8.69
C MET A 377 -6.52 -22.20 -9.82
N ILE A 378 -5.40 -21.49 -9.64
CA ILE A 378 -4.81 -20.64 -10.71
C ILE A 378 -4.48 -21.48 -11.94
N ARG A 379 -3.86 -22.66 -11.77
CA ARG A 379 -3.54 -23.58 -12.87
C ARG A 379 -4.77 -24.18 -13.53
N LEU A 380 -5.82 -24.45 -12.75
CA LEU A 380 -7.07 -25.05 -13.23
C LEU A 380 -7.87 -24.10 -14.13
N ALA A 381 -7.68 -22.79 -14.04
CA ALA A 381 -8.43 -21.80 -14.80
C ALA A 381 -8.38 -22.02 -16.32
N THR A 382 -7.19 -22.32 -16.88
CA THR A 382 -7.01 -22.52 -18.32
C THR A 382 -7.64 -23.82 -18.82
N PRO A 383 -7.44 -25.00 -18.20
CA PRO A 383 -8.16 -26.23 -18.55
C PRO A 383 -9.69 -26.10 -18.42
N ALA A 384 -10.16 -25.42 -17.35
CA ALA A 384 -11.58 -25.17 -17.16
C ALA A 384 -12.19 -24.32 -18.30
N TYR A 385 -11.48 -23.25 -18.72
CA TYR A 385 -11.88 -22.46 -19.88
C TYR A 385 -11.96 -23.29 -21.14
N ASN A 386 -10.93 -24.07 -21.47
CA ASN A 386 -10.88 -24.89 -22.67
C ASN A 386 -12.03 -25.93 -22.67
N SER A 387 -12.31 -26.56 -21.53
CA SER A 387 -13.41 -27.52 -21.38
C SER A 387 -14.79 -26.84 -21.59
N LEU A 388 -14.94 -25.62 -21.06
CA LEU A 388 -16.17 -24.85 -21.19
C LEU A 388 -16.37 -24.38 -22.64
N GLU A 389 -15.29 -23.89 -23.30
CA GLU A 389 -15.31 -23.46 -24.68
C GLU A 389 -15.75 -24.55 -25.64
N HIS A 390 -15.30 -25.81 -25.42
CA HIS A 390 -15.72 -26.94 -26.22
C HIS A 390 -17.17 -27.38 -26.01
N ARG A 391 -17.75 -27.08 -24.84
CA ARG A 391 -19.13 -27.49 -24.49
C ARG A 391 -20.17 -26.41 -24.83
N LEU A 392 -19.78 -25.14 -24.94
CA LEU A 392 -20.68 -24.04 -25.20
C LEU A 392 -20.89 -23.86 -26.72
N PRO A 393 -22.14 -23.62 -27.18
CA PRO A 393 -22.41 -23.25 -28.57
C PRO A 393 -21.67 -21.95 -28.94
N ASN A 394 -21.09 -21.88 -30.14
CA ASN A 394 -20.37 -20.70 -30.64
C ASN A 394 -21.17 -19.38 -30.56
N LYS A 395 -22.51 -19.46 -30.59
CA LYS A 395 -23.41 -18.31 -30.43
C LYS A 395 -23.34 -17.71 -29.02
N VAL A 396 -23.24 -18.59 -27.98
CA VAL A 396 -23.16 -18.18 -26.57
C VAL A 396 -21.79 -17.57 -26.29
N ILE A 397 -20.72 -18.17 -26.80
CA ILE A 397 -19.35 -17.63 -26.64
C ILE A 397 -19.23 -16.25 -27.30
N LYS A 398 -19.78 -16.10 -28.53
CA LYS A 398 -19.83 -14.79 -29.20
C LYS A 398 -20.67 -13.76 -28.43
N LEU A 399 -21.80 -14.17 -27.85
CA LEU A 399 -22.63 -13.29 -27.01
C LEU A 399 -21.87 -12.85 -25.75
N LEU A 400 -21.24 -13.77 -25.04
CA LEU A 400 -20.45 -13.50 -23.84
C LEU A 400 -19.26 -12.57 -24.14
N ASN A 401 -18.54 -12.80 -25.25
CA ASN A 401 -17.46 -11.92 -25.68
C ASN A 401 -17.98 -10.57 -26.24
N HIS A 402 -19.18 -10.51 -26.77
CA HIS A 402 -19.78 -9.25 -27.21
C HIS A 402 -20.17 -8.34 -26.04
N PHE A 403 -20.63 -8.90 -24.92
CA PHE A 403 -20.83 -8.16 -23.67
C PHE A 403 -19.50 -7.56 -23.16
N SER A 404 -18.40 -8.27 -23.33
CA SER A 404 -17.06 -7.83 -23.00
C SER A 404 -16.54 -6.67 -23.85
N MET A 405 -16.88 -6.65 -25.14
CA MET A 405 -16.45 -5.60 -26.09
C MET A 405 -17.30 -4.32 -26.08
N SER A 406 -18.41 -4.31 -25.34
CA SER A 406 -19.39 -3.19 -25.37
C SER A 406 -19.08 -2.03 -24.44
N HIS A 407 -17.88 -1.96 -23.81
CA HIS A 407 -17.49 -0.74 -23.13
C HIS A 407 -16.90 0.23 -24.17
N PRO A 408 -17.60 1.34 -24.46
CA PRO A 408 -17.11 2.32 -25.41
C PRO A 408 -15.81 2.92 -24.86
N SER A 409 -14.70 2.58 -25.52
CA SER A 409 -13.47 3.35 -25.45
C SER A 409 -13.84 4.81 -25.70
N THR A 410 -13.56 5.67 -24.72
CA THR A 410 -13.50 7.14 -24.87
C THR A 410 -14.64 7.75 -25.69
N LYS A 411 -15.90 7.67 -25.20
CA LYS A 411 -16.81 8.80 -25.46
C LYS A 411 -16.17 9.99 -24.75
N GLU A 412 -15.82 11.03 -25.52
CA GLU A 412 -15.52 12.35 -24.97
C GLU A 412 -16.57 12.63 -23.89
N GLN A 413 -16.13 12.67 -22.64
CA GLN A 413 -17.05 12.95 -21.53
C GLN A 413 -17.67 14.30 -21.85
N SER A 414 -19.01 14.35 -21.98
CA SER A 414 -19.71 15.59 -22.20
C SER A 414 -19.14 16.66 -21.28
N LYS A 415 -18.78 17.83 -21.83
CA LYS A 415 -18.24 18.97 -21.09
C LYS A 415 -19.06 19.27 -19.83
N TRP A 416 -20.38 19.07 -19.92
CA TRP A 416 -21.33 19.16 -18.80
C TRP A 416 -21.03 18.13 -17.69
N LYS A 417 -20.88 16.85 -18.03
CA LYS A 417 -20.60 15.80 -17.04
C LYS A 417 -19.29 16.06 -16.31
N LYS A 418 -18.24 16.44 -17.04
CA LYS A 418 -16.94 16.78 -16.47
C LYS A 418 -17.01 17.98 -15.53
N LEU A 419 -17.71 19.04 -15.94
CA LEU A 419 -17.87 20.26 -15.13
C LEU A 419 -18.69 19.99 -13.87
N LEU A 420 -19.87 19.34 -13.98
CA LEU A 420 -20.75 19.03 -12.85
C LEU A 420 -20.07 18.12 -11.85
N THR A 421 -19.42 17.04 -12.29
CA THR A 421 -18.68 16.14 -11.39
C THR A 421 -17.60 16.88 -10.60
N GLN A 422 -16.82 17.71 -11.26
CA GLN A 422 -15.76 18.49 -10.58
C GLN A 422 -16.35 19.54 -9.62
N MET A 423 -17.47 20.17 -9.98
CA MET A 423 -18.15 21.13 -9.11
C MET A 423 -18.72 20.44 -7.87
N THR A 424 -19.36 19.28 -8.02
CA THR A 424 -19.92 18.51 -6.91
C THR A 424 -18.82 18.04 -5.95
N ILE A 425 -17.74 17.45 -6.47
CA ILE A 425 -16.59 17.03 -5.65
C ILE A 425 -16.03 18.20 -4.86
N ASN A 426 -15.81 19.36 -5.49
CA ASN A 426 -15.31 20.54 -4.81
C ASN A 426 -16.27 21.02 -3.71
N THR A 427 -17.58 21.05 -4.01
CA THR A 427 -18.60 21.46 -3.04
C THR A 427 -18.60 20.54 -1.81
N VAL A 428 -18.55 19.23 -2.01
CA VAL A 428 -18.49 18.25 -0.93
C VAL A 428 -17.23 18.43 -0.08
N ILE A 429 -16.05 18.52 -0.70
CA ILE A 429 -14.78 18.71 0.01
C ILE A 429 -14.81 19.98 0.88
N TYR A 430 -15.20 21.13 0.31
CA TYR A 430 -15.22 22.39 1.05
C TYR A 430 -16.33 22.44 2.11
N SER A 431 -17.46 21.75 1.90
CA SER A 431 -18.49 21.59 2.92
C SER A 431 -17.97 20.79 4.12
N ILE A 432 -17.27 19.69 3.88
CA ILE A 432 -16.67 18.88 4.95
C ILE A 432 -15.63 19.67 5.73
N LEU A 433 -14.75 20.42 5.04
CA LEU A 433 -13.77 21.30 5.69
C LEU A 433 -14.45 22.38 6.55
N SER A 434 -15.50 23.00 6.03
CA SER A 434 -16.25 24.03 6.79
C SER A 434 -16.91 23.44 8.02
N THR A 435 -17.55 22.27 7.90
CA THR A 435 -18.16 21.56 9.03
C THR A 435 -17.11 21.18 10.08
N ALA A 436 -15.93 20.70 9.64
CA ALA A 436 -14.84 20.36 10.55
C ALA A 436 -14.36 21.55 11.37
N VAL A 437 -14.14 22.69 10.73
CA VAL A 437 -13.74 23.92 11.43
C VAL A 437 -14.82 24.35 12.43
N ILE A 438 -16.09 24.32 12.02
CA ILE A 438 -17.21 24.66 12.91
C ILE A 438 -17.23 23.72 14.14
N THR A 439 -17.11 22.41 13.92
CA THR A 439 -17.09 21.43 15.00
C THR A 439 -15.93 21.67 15.97
N VAL A 440 -14.72 21.89 15.47
CA VAL A 440 -13.55 22.19 16.31
C VAL A 440 -13.76 23.47 17.12
N MET A 441 -14.26 24.54 16.48
CA MET A 441 -14.51 25.81 17.16
C MET A 441 -15.57 25.69 18.25
N PHE A 442 -16.64 24.93 17.99
CA PHE A 442 -17.74 24.79 18.96
C PHE A 442 -17.42 23.79 20.08
N THR A 443 -16.61 22.74 19.80
CA THR A 443 -16.29 21.73 20.81
C THR A 443 -15.12 22.16 21.70
N PHE A 444 -14.14 22.88 21.18
CA PHE A 444 -12.94 23.22 21.94
C PHE A 444 -12.85 24.71 22.29
N VAL A 445 -13.06 25.60 21.30
CA VAL A 445 -12.84 27.05 21.52
C VAL A 445 -13.93 27.68 22.31
N LEU A 446 -15.20 27.38 22.01
CA LEU A 446 -16.35 27.95 22.70
C LEU A 446 -16.39 27.62 24.21
N PRO A 447 -16.17 26.37 24.66
CA PRO A 447 -16.11 26.05 26.07
C PRO A 447 -14.97 26.73 26.81
N VAL A 448 -13.78 26.82 26.16
CA VAL A 448 -12.61 27.51 26.72
C VAL A 448 -12.91 28.99 26.92
N LEU A 449 -13.49 29.67 25.91
CA LEU A 449 -13.85 31.08 26.01
C LEU A 449 -14.93 31.34 27.04
N ARG A 450 -15.93 30.45 27.17
CA ARG A 450 -16.95 30.55 28.22
C ARG A 450 -16.39 30.32 29.62
N LYS A 451 -15.30 29.49 29.74
CA LYS A 451 -14.62 29.29 31.02
C LYS A 451 -13.74 30.50 31.43
N ILE A 452 -13.16 31.19 30.44
CA ILE A 452 -12.39 32.42 30.67
C ILE A 452 -13.31 33.63 31.00
N LEU A 453 -14.51 33.62 30.46
CA LEU A 453 -15.54 34.66 30.67
C LEU A 453 -16.72 34.10 31.47
N PRO A 454 -16.59 33.92 32.79
CA PRO A 454 -17.50 33.09 33.57
C PRO A 454 -18.87 33.73 33.89
N THR A 455 -19.03 35.07 33.73
CA THR A 455 -20.31 35.73 33.99
C THR A 455 -21.30 35.54 32.84
N TRP A 456 -22.57 35.31 33.16
CA TRP A 456 -23.63 35.08 32.18
C TRP A 456 -23.74 36.19 31.12
N GLU A 457 -23.53 37.44 31.53
CA GLU A 457 -23.50 38.58 30.61
C GLU A 457 -22.32 38.58 29.65
N LEU A 458 -21.18 38.02 30.06
CA LEU A 458 -19.99 37.91 29.23
C LEU A 458 -20.04 36.69 28.26
N HIS A 459 -20.93 35.72 28.47
CA HIS A 459 -21.12 34.60 27.54
C HIS A 459 -21.54 35.05 26.14
N TRP A 460 -22.22 36.20 26.02
CA TRP A 460 -22.53 36.78 24.71
C TRP A 460 -21.26 37.16 23.93
N TYR A 461 -20.27 37.75 24.60
CA TYR A 461 -18.98 38.04 23.99
C TYR A 461 -18.23 36.79 23.57
N ALA A 462 -18.23 35.72 24.39
CA ALA A 462 -17.63 34.45 24.05
C ALA A 462 -18.29 33.85 22.79
N ASN A 463 -19.60 33.90 22.67
CA ASN A 463 -20.34 33.45 21.51
C ASN A 463 -20.02 34.30 20.27
N ALA A 464 -20.00 35.66 20.41
CA ALA A 464 -19.69 36.56 19.31
C ALA A 464 -18.26 36.38 18.80
N ILE A 465 -17.26 36.29 19.68
CA ILE A 465 -15.87 36.04 19.34
C ILE A 465 -15.72 34.68 18.60
N THR A 466 -16.34 33.61 19.15
CA THR A 466 -16.32 32.30 18.51
C THR A 466 -16.96 32.35 17.14
N GLY A 467 -18.10 33.03 16.97
CA GLY A 467 -18.80 33.18 15.70
C GLY A 467 -17.94 33.88 14.65
N VAL A 468 -17.37 35.05 15.02
CA VAL A 468 -16.48 35.79 14.10
C VAL A 468 -15.24 35.00 13.71
N LEU A 469 -14.59 34.38 14.69
CA LEU A 469 -13.41 33.51 14.40
C LEU A 469 -13.80 32.34 13.50
N THR A 470 -14.91 31.65 13.77
CA THR A 470 -15.37 30.54 12.93
C THR A 470 -15.63 31.00 11.51
N ILE A 471 -16.35 32.11 11.30
CA ILE A 471 -16.60 32.68 9.96
C ILE A 471 -15.28 33.05 9.27
N LEU A 472 -14.33 33.63 9.98
CA LEU A 472 -13.05 34.03 9.41
C LEU A 472 -12.22 32.80 8.94
N PHE A 473 -12.26 31.71 9.70
CA PHE A 473 -11.56 30.48 9.35
C PHE A 473 -12.24 29.71 8.18
N ILE A 474 -13.57 29.70 8.11
CA ILE A 474 -14.30 29.02 7.02
C ILE A 474 -14.37 29.87 5.74
N ALA A 475 -14.18 31.19 5.83
CA ALA A 475 -14.34 32.11 4.70
C ALA A 475 -13.53 31.72 3.43
N PRO A 476 -12.27 31.26 3.50
CA PRO A 476 -11.54 30.81 2.32
C PRO A 476 -12.18 29.58 1.66
N PHE A 477 -12.74 28.66 2.47
CA PHE A 477 -13.39 27.43 1.99
C PHE A 477 -14.74 27.74 1.35
N LEU A 478 -15.58 28.57 2.01
CA LEU A 478 -16.86 29.01 1.44
C LEU A 478 -16.66 29.75 0.11
N ARG A 479 -15.65 30.63 0.04
CA ARG A 479 -15.32 31.30 -1.21
C ARG A 479 -14.88 30.32 -2.30
N ALA A 480 -14.00 29.38 -1.97
CA ALA A 480 -13.54 28.35 -2.91
C ALA A 480 -14.73 27.51 -3.39
N MET A 481 -15.66 27.12 -2.51
CA MET A 481 -16.87 26.38 -2.82
C MET A 481 -17.73 27.12 -3.87
N VAL A 482 -17.96 28.40 -3.69
CA VAL A 482 -18.81 29.22 -4.58
C VAL A 482 -18.12 29.55 -5.89
N MET A 483 -16.83 29.92 -5.88
CA MET A 483 -16.15 30.56 -7.01
C MET A 483 -15.29 29.62 -7.84
N LYS A 484 -14.88 28.46 -7.30
CA LYS A 484 -14.02 27.50 -8.01
C LYS A 484 -14.75 26.94 -9.23
N LYS A 485 -14.03 26.86 -10.35
CA LYS A 485 -14.54 26.37 -11.65
C LYS A 485 -15.52 27.27 -12.39
N ASN A 486 -15.97 28.40 -11.85
CA ASN A 486 -16.81 29.34 -12.58
C ASN A 486 -16.10 30.05 -13.75
N ARG A 487 -14.77 29.86 -13.88
CA ARG A 487 -13.93 30.41 -14.96
C ARG A 487 -13.05 29.34 -15.60
N SER A 488 -13.40 28.03 -15.45
CA SER A 488 -12.68 26.95 -16.11
C SER A 488 -12.90 27.01 -17.63
N GLU A 489 -12.02 26.36 -18.38
CA GLU A 489 -12.15 26.26 -19.85
C GLU A 489 -13.47 25.59 -20.25
N GLU A 490 -13.88 24.56 -19.49
CA GLU A 490 -15.16 23.86 -19.71
C GLU A 490 -16.36 24.79 -19.49
N TRP A 491 -16.32 25.61 -18.43
CA TRP A 491 -17.37 26.56 -18.11
C TRP A 491 -17.49 27.66 -19.17
N LYS A 492 -16.36 28.23 -19.61
CA LYS A 492 -16.33 29.23 -20.69
C LYS A 492 -16.80 28.65 -22.02
N ALA A 493 -16.41 27.42 -22.34
CA ALA A 493 -16.82 26.74 -23.54
C ALA A 493 -18.35 26.52 -23.59
N LEU A 494 -18.93 26.02 -22.45
CA LEU A 494 -20.38 25.84 -22.35
C LEU A 494 -21.17 27.16 -22.38
N TRP A 495 -20.60 28.22 -21.77
CA TRP A 495 -21.19 29.56 -21.82
C TRP A 495 -21.23 30.13 -23.22
N ALA A 496 -20.16 29.94 -24.02
CA ALA A 496 -20.06 30.44 -25.40
C ALA A 496 -20.84 29.58 -26.40
N GLU A 497 -21.13 28.30 -26.06
CA GLU A 497 -21.75 27.34 -26.99
C GLU A 497 -23.25 27.64 -27.23
N SER A 498 -24.00 28.07 -26.21
CA SER A 498 -25.43 28.37 -26.34
C SER A 498 -25.96 29.23 -25.19
N ASN A 499 -26.84 30.17 -25.50
CA ASN A 499 -27.54 31.00 -24.50
C ASN A 499 -28.42 30.16 -23.56
N ILE A 500 -28.91 29.00 -24.00
CA ILE A 500 -29.70 28.06 -23.18
C ILE A 500 -28.88 27.53 -22.00
N ASN A 501 -27.55 27.41 -22.13
CA ASN A 501 -26.64 26.95 -21.08
C ASN A 501 -26.43 27.95 -19.94
N HIS A 502 -26.75 29.25 -20.15
CA HIS A 502 -26.52 30.29 -19.16
C HIS A 502 -27.35 30.06 -17.88
N LEU A 503 -28.60 29.71 -18.00
CA LEU A 503 -29.52 29.53 -16.89
C LEU A 503 -29.12 28.31 -16.00
N PRO A 504 -28.86 27.12 -16.55
CA PRO A 504 -28.32 25.98 -15.77
C PRO A 504 -26.98 26.29 -15.12
N LEU A 505 -26.06 26.99 -15.79
CA LEU A 505 -24.76 27.37 -15.22
C LEU A 505 -24.92 28.32 -14.04
N LEU A 506 -25.79 29.34 -14.13
CA LEU A 506 -26.12 30.24 -13.04
C LEU A 506 -26.80 29.51 -11.88
N PHE A 507 -27.67 28.53 -12.16
CA PHE A 507 -28.30 27.71 -11.15
C PHE A 507 -27.28 26.91 -10.33
N THR A 508 -26.21 26.39 -10.95
CA THR A 508 -25.13 25.71 -10.20
C THR A 508 -24.41 26.65 -9.23
N ILE A 509 -24.29 27.94 -9.56
CA ILE A 509 -23.70 28.94 -8.67
C ILE A 509 -24.67 29.23 -7.52
N LEU A 510 -25.96 29.41 -7.84
CA LEU A 510 -27.00 29.68 -6.86
C LEU A 510 -27.07 28.59 -5.77
N VAL A 511 -27.07 27.32 -6.18
CA VAL A 511 -27.08 26.18 -5.24
C VAL A 511 -25.90 26.24 -4.27
N ARG A 512 -24.69 26.55 -4.75
CA ARG A 512 -23.50 26.65 -3.92
C ARG A 512 -23.53 27.87 -2.99
N VAL A 513 -24.12 28.97 -3.42
CA VAL A 513 -24.35 30.16 -2.58
C VAL A 513 -25.34 29.81 -1.46
N VAL A 514 -26.44 29.11 -1.78
CA VAL A 514 -27.42 28.67 -0.78
C VAL A 514 -26.75 27.77 0.27
N ILE A 515 -25.90 26.84 -0.13
CA ILE A 515 -25.14 25.99 0.80
C ILE A 515 -24.22 26.84 1.68
N ALA A 516 -23.53 27.84 1.11
CA ALA A 516 -22.65 28.73 1.88
C ALA A 516 -23.44 29.58 2.91
N VAL A 517 -24.61 30.09 2.52
CA VAL A 517 -25.51 30.83 3.41
C VAL A 517 -26.00 29.93 4.56
N ASN A 518 -26.32 28.67 4.25
CA ASN A 518 -26.76 27.71 5.27
C ASN A 518 -25.67 27.45 6.34
N PHE A 519 -24.39 27.38 5.97
CA PHE A 519 -23.31 27.29 6.96
C PHE A 519 -23.27 28.50 7.91
N ILE A 520 -23.42 29.71 7.39
CA ILE A 520 -23.43 30.91 8.21
C ILE A 520 -24.69 30.97 9.08
N PHE A 521 -25.84 30.60 8.49
CA PHE A 521 -27.08 30.46 9.22
C PHE A 521 -26.94 29.49 10.41
N TYR A 522 -26.33 28.32 10.19
CA TYR A 522 -26.11 27.34 11.26
C TYR A 522 -25.24 27.91 12.40
N ILE A 523 -24.14 28.62 12.06
CA ILE A 523 -23.29 29.28 13.07
C ILE A 523 -24.05 30.32 13.86
N CYS A 524 -24.78 31.18 13.18
CA CYS A 524 -25.59 32.23 13.84
C CYS A 524 -26.69 31.63 14.69
N ASN A 525 -27.41 30.61 14.22
CA ASN A 525 -28.48 29.93 14.96
C ASN A 525 -27.99 29.24 16.23
N TYR A 526 -26.78 28.66 16.20
CA TYR A 526 -26.18 27.99 17.35
C TYR A 526 -25.68 28.98 18.42
N LEU A 527 -25.17 30.15 18.00
CA LEU A 527 -24.52 31.12 18.90
C LEU A 527 -25.42 32.26 19.34
N SER A 528 -26.52 32.54 18.64
CA SER A 528 -27.41 33.67 18.87
C SER A 528 -28.88 33.25 18.79
N ARG A 529 -29.77 34.09 19.38
CA ARG A 529 -31.22 33.88 19.34
C ARG A 529 -31.94 34.90 18.44
N PHE A 530 -31.35 35.24 17.29
CA PHE A 530 -32.00 36.13 16.31
C PHE A 530 -33.12 35.41 15.57
N SER A 531 -34.04 36.17 14.98
CA SER A 531 -35.07 35.60 14.12
C SER A 531 -34.43 35.00 12.82
N SER A 532 -35.04 33.94 12.28
CA SER A 532 -34.52 33.25 11.08
C SER A 532 -34.33 34.19 9.90
N ALA A 533 -35.21 35.19 9.73
CA ALA A 533 -35.09 36.18 8.65
C ALA A 533 -33.83 37.03 8.78
N VAL A 534 -33.48 37.50 9.99
CA VAL A 534 -32.29 38.27 10.27
C VAL A 534 -31.03 37.42 10.04
N MET A 535 -31.02 36.17 10.48
CA MET A 535 -29.91 35.26 10.30
C MET A 535 -29.65 34.96 8.82
N ILE A 536 -30.68 34.75 7.99
CA ILE A 536 -30.54 34.55 6.55
C ILE A 536 -29.97 35.81 5.88
N THR A 537 -30.46 36.98 6.26
CA THR A 537 -29.97 38.27 5.74
C THR A 537 -28.50 38.47 6.07
N ILE A 538 -28.09 38.23 7.31
CA ILE A 538 -26.67 38.24 7.73
C ILE A 538 -25.87 37.24 6.89
N GLY A 539 -26.38 36.02 6.69
CA GLY A 539 -25.76 35.00 5.88
C GLY A 539 -25.49 35.44 4.45
N ILE A 540 -26.47 36.05 3.81
CA ILE A 540 -26.32 36.57 2.44
C ILE A 540 -25.28 37.70 2.38
N ILE A 541 -25.32 38.64 3.30
CA ILE A 541 -24.37 39.77 3.34
C ILE A 541 -22.95 39.25 3.55
N VAL A 542 -22.74 38.33 4.51
CA VAL A 542 -21.42 37.77 4.83
C VAL A 542 -20.87 36.96 3.66
N VAL A 543 -21.67 36.13 3.00
CA VAL A 543 -21.24 35.39 1.80
C VAL A 543 -20.84 36.34 0.69
N LEU A 544 -21.61 37.39 0.47
CA LEU A 544 -21.31 38.40 -0.55
C LEU A 544 -19.99 39.12 -0.27
N LEU A 545 -19.75 39.51 0.99
CA LEU A 545 -18.48 40.09 1.42
C LEU A 545 -17.30 39.12 1.25
N ILE A 546 -17.49 37.85 1.60
CA ILE A 546 -16.47 36.79 1.41
C ILE A 546 -16.10 36.63 -0.07
N VAL A 547 -17.09 36.62 -0.96
CA VAL A 547 -16.89 36.45 -2.40
C VAL A 547 -16.16 37.64 -3.01
N VAL A 548 -16.51 38.87 -2.62
CA VAL A 548 -15.94 40.13 -3.17
C VAL A 548 -14.56 40.44 -2.58
N SER A 549 -14.26 40.00 -1.36
CA SER A 549 -13.00 40.33 -0.65
C SER A 549 -11.74 39.85 -1.40
N ARG A 550 -10.83 40.79 -1.69
CA ARG A 550 -9.53 40.53 -2.33
C ARG A 550 -8.57 39.74 -1.43
N SER A 551 -8.56 40.01 -0.14
CA SER A 551 -7.73 39.30 0.85
C SER A 551 -8.10 37.83 0.98
N ILE A 552 -9.40 37.53 1.09
CA ILE A 552 -9.91 36.14 1.15
C ILE A 552 -9.63 35.41 -0.18
N LYS A 553 -9.68 36.11 -1.32
CA LYS A 553 -9.30 35.56 -2.63
C LYS A 553 -7.86 35.06 -2.63
N GLN A 554 -6.92 35.86 -2.17
CA GLN A 554 -5.51 35.51 -2.15
C GLN A 554 -5.25 34.31 -1.18
N ARG A 555 -5.88 34.33 -0.01
CA ARG A 555 -5.78 33.23 0.96
C ARG A 555 -6.37 31.91 0.41
N SER A 556 -7.55 31.97 -0.21
CA SER A 556 -8.19 30.81 -0.83
C SER A 556 -7.33 30.19 -1.95
N ILE A 557 -6.75 31.00 -2.85
CA ILE A 557 -5.86 30.53 -3.92
C ILE A 557 -4.55 29.95 -3.33
N ARG A 558 -4.01 30.56 -2.29
CA ARG A 558 -2.79 30.05 -1.62
C ARG A 558 -3.03 28.69 -0.98
N LEU A 559 -4.13 28.52 -0.26
CA LEU A 559 -4.53 27.23 0.33
C LEU A 559 -4.75 26.15 -0.74
N GLU A 560 -5.39 26.51 -1.83
CA GLU A 560 -5.60 25.58 -2.94
C GLU A 560 -4.28 25.14 -3.59
N ARG A 561 -3.35 26.07 -3.84
CA ARG A 561 -2.01 25.75 -4.35
C ARG A 561 -1.25 24.83 -3.39
N LEU A 562 -1.26 25.11 -2.10
CA LEU A 562 -0.62 24.27 -1.10
C LEU A 562 -1.24 22.87 -1.06
N PHE A 563 -2.56 22.76 -1.16
CA PHE A 563 -3.24 21.47 -1.22
C PHE A 563 -2.82 20.66 -2.45
N ILE A 564 -2.83 21.29 -3.64
CA ILE A 564 -2.43 20.61 -4.88
C ILE A 564 -0.93 20.23 -4.84
N LEU A 565 -0.06 21.11 -4.32
CA LEU A 565 1.36 20.83 -4.17
C LEU A 565 1.60 19.67 -3.21
N ASN A 566 0.94 19.65 -2.05
CA ASN A 566 1.07 18.56 -1.09
C ASN A 566 0.54 17.24 -1.64
N LEU A 567 -0.64 17.25 -2.27
CA LEU A 567 -1.23 16.09 -2.90
C LEU A 567 -0.38 15.53 -4.07
N ARG A 568 0.37 16.39 -4.76
CA ARG A 568 1.23 16.02 -5.90
C ARG A 568 2.71 15.92 -5.55
N SER A 569 3.07 16.06 -4.29
CA SER A 569 4.48 16.13 -3.88
C SER A 569 5.27 14.90 -4.28
N ARG A 570 4.70 13.70 -4.07
CA ARG A 570 5.28 12.41 -4.49
C ARG A 570 5.39 12.31 -6.02
N ASP A 571 4.36 12.72 -6.76
CA ASP A 571 4.36 12.71 -8.24
C ASP A 571 5.39 13.66 -8.82
N ILE A 572 5.53 14.86 -8.23
CA ILE A 572 6.50 15.86 -8.67
C ILE A 572 7.93 15.36 -8.37
N ALA A 573 8.16 14.79 -7.17
CA ALA A 573 9.44 14.19 -6.83
C ALA A 573 9.78 13.02 -7.76
N ALA A 574 8.82 12.14 -8.06
CA ALA A 574 8.99 11.03 -9.00
C ALA A 574 9.26 11.51 -10.44
N GLN A 575 8.69 12.64 -10.86
CA GLN A 575 8.99 13.25 -12.16
C GLN A 575 10.39 13.87 -12.22
N VAL A 576 10.78 14.60 -11.16
CA VAL A 576 12.10 15.25 -11.07
C VAL A 576 13.23 14.20 -11.04
N HIS A 577 12.99 13.03 -10.41
CA HIS A 577 13.96 11.95 -10.34
C HIS A 577 13.81 10.90 -11.46
N GLY A 578 13.04 11.18 -12.51
CA GLY A 578 12.90 10.27 -13.65
C GLY A 578 12.15 8.95 -13.36
N LYS A 579 11.62 8.76 -12.16
CA LYS A 579 10.92 7.52 -11.73
C LYS A 579 9.49 7.37 -12.31
N LYS A 580 8.95 8.38 -12.98
CA LYS A 580 7.58 8.31 -13.50
C LYS A 580 7.55 7.59 -14.83
N ARG A 581 6.75 6.53 -14.91
CA ARG A 581 6.43 5.85 -16.17
C ARG A 581 5.77 6.84 -17.13
N PRO A 582 6.07 6.80 -18.44
CA PRO A 582 5.27 7.50 -19.44
C PRO A 582 3.80 7.07 -19.29
N LEU A 583 2.90 8.04 -19.28
CA LEU A 583 1.46 7.77 -19.37
C LEU A 583 1.17 7.30 -20.80
N TYR A 584 1.12 5.99 -21.00
CA TYR A 584 0.52 5.45 -22.21
C TYR A 584 -1.00 5.55 -22.04
N GLU A 585 -1.59 6.62 -22.55
CA GLU A 585 -3.03 6.72 -22.73
C GLU A 585 -3.40 5.90 -23.97
N GLY A 586 -3.97 4.74 -23.73
CA GLY A 586 -4.55 3.89 -24.76
C GLY A 586 -4.23 2.41 -24.51
N LYS A 587 -5.23 1.56 -24.62
CA LYS A 587 -5.04 0.14 -24.91
C LYS A 587 -4.18 0.09 -26.18
N LEU A 588 -2.96 -0.38 -26.08
CA LEU A 588 -2.19 -0.78 -27.24
C LEU A 588 -2.98 -1.89 -27.91
N LEU A 589 -3.84 -1.50 -28.88
CA LEU A 589 -4.55 -2.35 -29.83
C LEU A 589 -5.07 -3.69 -29.24
N ASP A 590 -6.16 -4.20 -29.71
CA ASP A 590 -6.78 -5.50 -29.43
C ASP A 590 -5.86 -6.74 -29.55
N ARG A 591 -4.56 -6.58 -29.31
CA ARG A 591 -3.54 -7.63 -29.33
C ARG A 591 -2.98 -7.79 -27.92
N ASP A 592 -2.63 -9.01 -27.57
CA ASP A 592 -2.02 -9.44 -26.28
C ASP A 592 -0.61 -8.83 -26.03
N VAL A 593 -0.43 -7.52 -26.30
CA VAL A 593 0.86 -6.84 -26.15
C VAL A 593 0.77 -5.78 -25.08
N HIS A 594 1.61 -5.84 -24.07
CA HIS A 594 1.65 -4.87 -22.96
C HIS A 594 3.08 -4.58 -22.49
N ILE A 595 3.20 -3.62 -21.57
CA ILE A 595 4.48 -3.20 -21.02
C ILE A 595 4.68 -3.84 -19.65
N ALA A 596 5.82 -4.51 -19.47
CA ALA A 596 6.28 -5.05 -18.21
C ALA A 596 7.62 -4.46 -17.79
N VAL A 597 7.90 -4.48 -16.48
CA VAL A 597 9.18 -4.00 -15.91
C VAL A 597 9.91 -5.16 -15.29
N PHE A 598 11.17 -5.30 -15.67
CA PHE A 598 12.07 -6.32 -15.17
C PHE A 598 13.26 -5.68 -14.47
N ASP A 599 13.55 -6.12 -13.27
CA ASP A 599 14.73 -5.73 -12.51
C ASP A 599 15.89 -6.66 -12.90
N ILE A 600 17.02 -6.10 -13.30
CA ILE A 600 18.22 -6.88 -13.61
C ILE A 600 18.89 -7.26 -12.30
N PRO A 601 19.09 -8.56 -12.00
CA PRO A 601 19.74 -9.03 -10.80
C PRO A 601 21.13 -8.43 -10.59
N MET A 602 21.57 -8.34 -9.32
CA MET A 602 22.89 -7.79 -8.98
C MET A 602 24.03 -8.69 -9.45
N ASP A 603 23.78 -9.97 -9.56
CA ASP A 603 24.69 -11.05 -9.95
C ASP A 603 24.43 -11.59 -11.36
N THR A 604 23.99 -10.73 -12.28
CA THR A 604 23.65 -11.10 -13.65
C THR A 604 24.90 -11.30 -14.53
N GLN A 605 24.88 -12.30 -15.41
CA GLN A 605 25.88 -12.50 -16.45
C GLN A 605 25.80 -11.42 -17.56
N TRP A 606 24.72 -10.66 -17.64
CA TRP A 606 24.55 -9.58 -18.63
C TRP A 606 25.32 -8.31 -18.29
N MET A 607 25.97 -8.28 -17.13
CA MET A 607 26.75 -7.12 -16.68
C MET A 607 27.82 -6.74 -17.69
N GLY A 608 27.88 -5.46 -18.08
CA GLY A 608 28.88 -4.96 -19.01
C GLY A 608 28.62 -5.28 -20.50
N SER A 609 27.54 -6.03 -20.82
CA SER A 609 27.18 -6.35 -22.19
C SER A 609 26.23 -5.31 -22.79
N SER A 610 26.41 -4.98 -24.08
CA SER A 610 25.51 -4.06 -24.78
C SER A 610 24.22 -4.76 -25.21
N LEU A 611 23.13 -4.01 -25.38
CA LEU A 611 21.86 -4.53 -25.88
C LEU A 611 21.99 -5.26 -27.22
N LYS A 612 22.88 -4.79 -28.06
CA LYS A 612 23.19 -5.38 -29.35
C LYS A 612 23.87 -6.75 -29.21
N GLN A 613 24.81 -6.88 -28.27
CA GLN A 613 25.48 -8.15 -27.96
C GLN A 613 24.53 -9.18 -27.40
N LEU A 614 23.68 -8.76 -26.45
CA LEU A 614 22.66 -9.60 -25.80
C LEU A 614 21.52 -9.99 -26.74
N ASN A 615 21.27 -9.18 -27.76
CA ASN A 615 20.24 -9.38 -28.79
C ASN A 615 18.86 -9.84 -28.25
N LEU A 616 18.46 -9.25 -27.11
CA LEU A 616 17.27 -9.66 -26.34
C LEU A 616 15.99 -9.57 -27.18
N GLY A 617 15.89 -8.54 -28.03
CA GLY A 617 14.75 -8.34 -28.92
C GLY A 617 14.53 -9.52 -29.88
N LYS A 618 15.58 -10.02 -30.50
CA LYS A 618 15.49 -11.15 -31.45
C LYS A 618 15.36 -12.49 -30.72
N LYS A 619 16.03 -12.65 -29.58
CA LYS A 619 16.05 -13.90 -28.79
C LYS A 619 14.69 -14.18 -28.12
N TYR A 620 14.01 -13.15 -27.62
CA TYR A 620 12.77 -13.28 -26.85
C TYR A 620 11.55 -12.62 -27.52
N GLY A 621 11.74 -11.92 -28.65
CA GLY A 621 10.66 -11.23 -29.39
C GLY A 621 10.14 -9.96 -28.70
N ILE A 622 10.92 -9.37 -27.81
CA ILE A 622 10.56 -8.24 -26.98
C ILE A 622 11.16 -6.92 -27.50
N HIS A 623 10.58 -5.78 -27.04
CA HIS A 623 11.12 -4.46 -27.32
C HIS A 623 11.40 -3.70 -26.03
N ILE A 624 12.64 -3.28 -25.79
CA ILE A 624 13.02 -2.47 -24.62
C ILE A 624 12.68 -1.02 -24.94
N THR A 625 11.76 -0.46 -24.17
CA THR A 625 11.29 0.92 -24.34
C THR A 625 12.05 1.92 -23.49
N SER A 626 12.45 1.53 -22.30
CA SER A 626 13.28 2.38 -21.45
C SER A 626 14.13 1.56 -20.47
N ILE A 627 15.21 2.16 -20.01
CA ILE A 627 16.08 1.66 -18.94
C ILE A 627 16.09 2.71 -17.84
N LEU A 628 15.76 2.31 -16.61
CA LEU A 628 15.90 3.15 -15.43
C LEU A 628 17.10 2.65 -14.62
N ARG A 629 18.14 3.50 -14.55
CA ARG A 629 19.35 3.28 -13.77
C ARG A 629 19.40 4.29 -12.63
N ALA A 630 19.33 3.81 -11.40
CA ALA A 630 19.20 4.67 -10.23
C ALA A 630 18.04 5.68 -10.41
N ASN A 631 18.34 6.98 -10.62
CA ASN A 631 17.37 8.03 -10.82
C ASN A 631 17.31 8.56 -12.26
N HIS A 632 18.06 7.98 -13.19
CA HIS A 632 18.08 8.39 -14.59
C HIS A 632 17.32 7.41 -15.46
N ARG A 633 16.36 7.93 -16.24
CA ARG A 633 15.60 7.17 -17.23
C ARG A 633 16.14 7.47 -18.63
N LEU A 634 16.51 6.43 -19.34
CA LEU A 634 16.86 6.47 -20.76
C LEU A 634 15.69 5.88 -21.55
N ASN A 635 15.00 6.69 -22.34
CA ASN A 635 13.92 6.24 -23.23
C ASN A 635 14.52 5.86 -24.59
N ILE A 636 14.02 4.75 -25.16
CA ILE A 636 14.43 4.19 -26.45
C ILE A 636 15.96 4.04 -26.48
N PRO A 637 16.52 3.10 -25.66
CA PRO A 637 17.95 2.91 -25.58
C PRO A 637 18.51 2.43 -26.92
N ASP A 638 19.69 2.95 -27.27
CA ASP A 638 20.47 2.49 -28.43
C ASP A 638 21.00 1.07 -28.21
N GLY A 639 21.28 0.35 -29.30
CA GLY A 639 21.88 -1.00 -29.27
C GLY A 639 23.24 -1.07 -28.59
N GLU A 640 24.01 0.00 -28.59
CA GLU A 640 25.33 0.09 -27.95
C GLU A 640 25.22 0.36 -26.43
N TYR A 641 24.00 0.56 -25.89
CA TYR A 641 23.81 0.81 -24.47
C TYR A 641 24.10 -0.43 -23.63
N VAL A 642 24.93 -0.27 -22.61
CA VAL A 642 25.44 -1.35 -21.76
C VAL A 642 24.54 -1.51 -20.55
N LEU A 643 24.15 -2.76 -20.22
CA LEU A 643 23.37 -3.10 -19.03
C LEU A 643 24.26 -3.22 -17.80
N PHE A 644 23.71 -2.80 -16.65
CA PHE A 644 24.35 -2.93 -15.34
C PHE A 644 23.40 -3.57 -14.32
N PRO A 645 23.96 -4.18 -13.28
CA PRO A 645 23.17 -4.70 -12.15
C PRO A 645 22.28 -3.63 -11.55
N GLY A 646 21.04 -4.00 -11.24
CA GLY A 646 20.04 -3.07 -10.67
C GLY A 646 19.37 -2.13 -11.68
N ASP A 647 19.68 -2.24 -12.98
CA ASP A 647 18.90 -1.57 -14.02
C ASP A 647 17.49 -2.13 -14.08
N LYS A 648 16.49 -1.25 -14.29
CA LYS A 648 15.11 -1.65 -14.50
C LYS A 648 14.75 -1.46 -15.97
N LEU A 649 14.44 -2.56 -16.64
CA LEU A 649 14.07 -2.55 -18.05
C LEU A 649 12.56 -2.46 -18.20
N GLU A 650 12.05 -1.47 -18.93
CA GLU A 650 10.68 -1.48 -19.44
C GLU A 650 10.65 -2.13 -20.81
N VAL A 651 9.85 -3.18 -20.90
CA VAL A 651 9.82 -4.07 -22.06
C VAL A 651 8.40 -4.21 -22.58
N ILE A 652 8.22 -4.13 -23.90
CA ILE A 652 6.96 -4.42 -24.60
C ILE A 652 7.03 -5.82 -25.20
N GLY A 653 5.98 -6.61 -24.98
CA GLY A 653 5.83 -7.95 -25.57
C GLY A 653 4.47 -8.55 -25.30
N SER A 654 4.20 -9.71 -25.90
CA SER A 654 3.03 -10.53 -25.54
C SER A 654 3.27 -11.27 -24.21
N ASP A 655 2.19 -11.75 -23.58
CA ASP A 655 2.26 -12.52 -22.33
C ASP A 655 3.29 -13.67 -22.40
N GLU A 656 3.32 -14.38 -23.54
CA GLU A 656 4.25 -15.49 -23.75
C GLU A 656 5.71 -15.02 -23.87
N GLN A 657 5.94 -13.92 -24.59
CA GLN A 657 7.28 -13.34 -24.77
C GLN A 657 7.82 -12.79 -23.45
N LEU A 658 6.99 -12.09 -22.67
CA LEU A 658 7.36 -11.54 -21.38
C LEU A 658 7.64 -12.63 -20.35
N ALA A 659 6.86 -13.72 -20.34
CA ALA A 659 7.12 -14.88 -19.46
C ALA A 659 8.45 -15.57 -19.81
N LYS A 660 8.76 -15.78 -21.10
CA LYS A 660 10.07 -16.31 -21.54
C LYS A 660 11.22 -15.39 -21.14
N PHE A 661 11.03 -14.07 -21.24
CA PHE A 661 12.05 -13.12 -20.86
C PHE A 661 12.26 -13.07 -19.33
N GLN A 662 11.20 -13.16 -18.53
CA GLN A 662 11.31 -13.27 -17.07
C GLN A 662 12.12 -14.49 -16.67
N GLN A 663 11.82 -15.65 -17.23
CA GLN A 663 12.57 -16.89 -16.96
C GLN A 663 14.06 -16.75 -17.34
N ALA A 664 14.35 -16.03 -18.42
CA ALA A 664 15.72 -15.75 -18.82
C ALA A 664 16.44 -14.85 -17.81
N VAL A 665 15.80 -13.76 -17.35
CA VAL A 665 16.37 -12.86 -16.33
C VAL A 665 16.68 -13.62 -15.04
N GLU A 666 15.79 -14.53 -14.62
CA GLU A 666 15.98 -15.35 -13.42
C GLU A 666 17.05 -16.45 -13.57
N SER A 667 17.25 -16.96 -14.79
CA SER A 667 18.23 -18.02 -15.05
C SER A 667 19.65 -17.52 -15.31
N GLU A 668 19.83 -16.26 -15.63
CA GLU A 668 21.12 -15.63 -15.95
C GLU A 668 21.82 -15.03 -14.69
N VAL A 669 21.64 -15.69 -13.55
CA VAL A 669 22.32 -15.35 -12.31
C VAL A 669 23.60 -16.19 -12.19
N PHE A 670 24.70 -15.60 -11.77
CA PHE A 670 25.89 -16.35 -11.42
C PHE A 670 25.55 -17.30 -10.26
N GLY A 671 25.87 -18.59 -10.44
CA GLY A 671 25.88 -19.53 -9.31
C GLY A 671 26.87 -19.05 -8.24
N GLU A 672 26.63 -19.43 -6.97
CA GLU A 672 27.55 -19.13 -5.86
C GLU A 672 29.00 -19.41 -6.29
N ASP A 673 29.82 -18.35 -6.34
CA ASP A 673 31.24 -18.47 -6.67
C ASP A 673 31.92 -19.16 -5.48
N LYS A 674 32.19 -20.46 -5.60
CA LYS A 674 32.85 -21.26 -4.57
C LYS A 674 34.25 -20.75 -4.20
N ASN A 675 34.79 -19.82 -5.00
CA ASN A 675 36.11 -19.22 -4.77
C ASN A 675 36.03 -17.78 -4.25
N LEU A 676 34.89 -17.34 -3.75
CA LEU A 676 34.74 -15.97 -3.20
C LEU A 676 35.72 -15.71 -2.04
N GLU A 677 35.95 -16.72 -1.19
CA GLU A 677 36.94 -16.65 -0.10
C GLU A 677 38.39 -16.53 -0.62
N ALA A 678 38.69 -17.10 -1.76
CA ALA A 678 40.04 -17.03 -2.39
C ALA A 678 40.35 -15.65 -3.01
N ARG A 679 39.30 -14.86 -3.32
CA ARG A 679 39.41 -13.51 -3.86
C ARG A 679 39.29 -12.42 -2.81
N GLU A 680 39.22 -12.79 -1.53
CA GLU A 680 39.19 -11.83 -0.45
C GLU A 680 40.51 -11.06 -0.39
N MET A 681 40.45 -9.72 -0.41
CA MET A 681 41.62 -8.86 -0.31
C MET A 681 42.18 -8.93 1.08
N LYS A 682 43.42 -9.39 1.23
CA LYS A 682 44.11 -9.48 2.52
C LYS A 682 45.21 -8.45 2.64
N LEU A 683 45.40 -7.95 3.84
CA LEU A 683 46.47 -7.04 4.20
C LEU A 683 47.57 -7.85 4.90
N ARG A 684 48.79 -7.78 4.38
CA ARG A 684 49.95 -8.42 5.01
C ARG A 684 51.15 -7.51 5.10
N GLN A 685 52.04 -7.76 6.07
CA GLN A 685 53.33 -7.13 6.20
C GLN A 685 54.37 -7.94 5.40
N MET A 686 55.24 -7.24 4.68
CA MET A 686 56.39 -7.76 4.02
C MET A 686 57.65 -7.08 4.51
N ILE A 687 58.64 -7.85 5.01
CA ILE A 687 59.94 -7.32 5.40
C ILE A 687 60.87 -7.49 4.22
N ILE A 688 61.56 -6.44 3.81
CA ILE A 688 62.55 -6.47 2.74
C ILE A 688 63.84 -7.09 3.28
N GLY A 689 64.10 -8.33 2.92
CA GLY A 689 65.29 -9.04 3.32
C GLY A 689 66.54 -8.64 2.50
N SER A 690 67.76 -9.01 2.95
CA SER A 690 69.03 -8.72 2.30
C SER A 690 69.12 -9.23 0.85
N ASP A 691 68.40 -10.30 0.51
CA ASP A 691 68.42 -10.95 -0.81
C ASP A 691 67.24 -10.53 -1.71
N SER A 692 66.38 -9.60 -1.24
CA SER A 692 65.21 -9.16 -1.96
C SER A 692 65.54 -8.41 -3.25
N GLN A 693 64.88 -8.81 -4.33
CA GLN A 693 65.02 -8.14 -5.67
C GLN A 693 64.41 -6.71 -5.68
N LEU A 694 63.75 -6.28 -4.61
CA LEU A 694 63.16 -4.97 -4.48
C LEU A 694 64.14 -3.91 -3.97
N ILE A 695 65.26 -4.32 -3.35
CA ILE A 695 66.24 -3.38 -2.80
C ILE A 695 66.78 -2.45 -3.90
N GLY A 696 66.79 -1.13 -3.59
CA GLY A 696 67.23 -0.10 -4.50
C GLY A 696 66.27 0.29 -5.65
N LYS A 697 65.13 -0.41 -5.79
CA LYS A 697 64.06 -0.05 -6.72
C LYS A 697 63.02 0.85 -6.03
N SER A 698 62.47 1.80 -6.77
CA SER A 698 61.30 2.57 -6.34
C SER A 698 60.02 1.74 -6.46
N LEU A 699 58.89 2.19 -5.91
CA LEU A 699 57.60 1.55 -6.03
C LEU A 699 57.20 1.38 -7.53
N MET A 700 57.49 2.37 -8.36
CA MET A 700 57.21 2.29 -9.80
C MET A 700 58.10 1.30 -10.52
N GLU A 701 59.39 1.26 -10.18
CA GLU A 701 60.36 0.33 -10.78
C GLU A 701 60.12 -1.12 -10.35
N SER A 702 59.56 -1.33 -9.15
CA SER A 702 59.28 -2.65 -8.60
C SER A 702 58.14 -3.38 -9.35
N ARG A 703 57.25 -2.64 -10.01
CA ARG A 703 56.05 -3.15 -10.73
C ARG A 703 55.21 -4.15 -9.92
N ILE A 704 55.16 -3.99 -8.56
CA ILE A 704 54.40 -4.88 -7.66
C ILE A 704 52.95 -4.95 -8.11
N ARG A 705 52.38 -3.80 -8.51
CA ARG A 705 50.98 -3.73 -8.93
C ARG A 705 50.72 -4.49 -10.23
N ASP A 706 51.61 -4.32 -11.21
CA ASP A 706 51.40 -4.88 -12.56
C ASP A 706 51.79 -6.35 -12.64
N LYS A 707 52.83 -6.77 -11.87
CA LYS A 707 53.34 -8.14 -11.90
C LYS A 707 52.58 -9.09 -10.95
N TYR A 708 52.18 -8.61 -9.78
CA TYR A 708 51.56 -9.44 -8.74
C TYR A 708 50.13 -9.05 -8.38
N SER A 709 49.54 -8.05 -9.04
CA SER A 709 48.20 -7.50 -8.70
C SER A 709 48.06 -7.12 -7.22
N CYS A 710 49.17 -6.71 -6.61
CA CYS A 710 49.24 -6.28 -5.21
C CYS A 710 49.47 -4.77 -5.11
N MET A 711 48.94 -4.14 -4.07
CA MET A 711 49.11 -2.72 -3.82
C MET A 711 49.83 -2.44 -2.52
N VAL A 712 50.89 -1.64 -2.57
CA VAL A 712 51.60 -1.15 -1.38
C VAL A 712 50.83 0.01 -0.82
N ILE A 713 50.39 -0.10 0.46
CA ILE A 713 49.62 0.92 1.17
C ILE A 713 50.53 1.91 1.88
N GLY A 714 51.60 1.42 2.48
CA GLY A 714 52.51 2.23 3.23
C GLY A 714 53.73 1.47 3.73
N LEU A 715 54.64 2.20 4.36
CA LEU A 715 55.84 1.70 4.96
C LEU A 715 55.81 2.04 6.45
N GLU A 716 56.25 1.12 7.30
CA GLU A 716 56.35 1.29 8.75
C GLU A 716 57.63 2.01 9.11
N GLU A 717 57.51 3.27 9.56
CA GLU A 717 58.63 4.07 10.09
C GLU A 717 58.53 4.18 11.61
N GLY A 718 59.32 3.40 12.37
CA GLY A 718 59.26 3.41 13.83
C GLY A 718 58.12 2.57 14.40
N LYS A 719 57.89 2.64 15.73
CA LYS A 719 56.98 1.71 16.40
C LYS A 719 55.49 1.93 16.18
N GLU A 720 55.00 3.00 15.53
CA GLU A 720 53.57 3.34 15.54
C GLU A 720 52.98 4.04 14.28
N ASN A 721 53.76 4.41 13.29
CA ASN A 721 53.18 5.21 12.15
C ASN A 721 53.41 4.60 10.77
N LEU A 722 52.28 4.32 10.08
CA LEU A 722 52.27 4.01 8.68
C LEU A 722 52.44 5.34 7.90
N SER A 723 53.64 5.59 7.32
CA SER A 723 53.84 6.76 6.48
C SER A 723 53.40 6.51 5.05
N HIS A 724 52.81 7.53 4.41
CA HIS A 724 52.49 7.47 2.96
C HIS A 724 53.80 7.26 2.17
N PHE A 725 53.84 6.14 1.45
CA PHE A 725 54.98 5.76 0.64
C PHE A 725 55.10 6.69 -0.58
N SER A 726 56.19 7.48 -0.63
CA SER A 726 56.50 8.27 -1.84
C SER A 726 56.80 7.31 -3.01
N PRO A 727 56.16 7.44 -4.20
CA PRO A 727 56.42 6.57 -5.32
C PRO A 727 57.87 6.57 -5.79
N GLN A 728 58.66 7.58 -5.44
CA GLN A 728 60.07 7.72 -5.81
C GLN A 728 61.06 7.17 -4.76
N ARG A 729 60.57 6.84 -3.51
CA ARG A 729 61.42 6.25 -2.48
C ARG A 729 61.83 4.87 -2.87
N LYS A 730 63.11 4.55 -2.70
CA LYS A 730 63.69 3.23 -2.99
C LYS A 730 63.56 2.36 -1.74
N PHE A 731 63.23 1.08 -1.96
CA PHE A 731 63.21 0.09 -0.91
C PHE A 731 64.59 -0.14 -0.34
N GLN A 732 64.70 -0.27 0.98
CA GLN A 732 65.94 -0.56 1.73
C GLN A 732 65.81 -1.88 2.48
N GLU A 733 66.94 -2.50 2.79
CA GLU A 733 66.97 -3.66 3.67
C GLU A 733 66.38 -3.35 5.02
N GLY A 734 65.49 -4.20 5.53
CA GLY A 734 64.77 -4.02 6.76
C GLY A 734 63.49 -3.16 6.72
N ASP A 735 63.14 -2.61 5.56
CA ASP A 735 61.84 -1.91 5.37
C ASP A 735 60.68 -2.86 5.64
N ILE A 736 59.71 -2.45 6.46
CA ILE A 736 58.46 -3.17 6.68
C ILE A 736 57.38 -2.51 5.81
N VAL A 737 56.95 -3.24 4.80
CA VAL A 737 56.02 -2.74 3.78
C VAL A 737 54.64 -3.39 3.98
N TRP A 738 53.57 -2.60 4.04
CA TRP A 738 52.21 -3.11 4.07
C TRP A 738 51.65 -3.25 2.64
N VAL A 739 51.22 -4.47 2.35
CA VAL A 739 50.75 -4.85 1.00
C VAL A 739 49.34 -5.45 1.08
N VAL A 740 48.51 -5.04 0.17
CA VAL A 740 47.13 -5.56 -0.03
C VAL A 740 47.07 -6.30 -1.36
N GLY A 741 46.47 -7.47 -1.35
CA GLY A 741 46.23 -8.30 -2.53
C GLY A 741 45.40 -9.53 -2.18
N GLU A 742 45.02 -10.30 -3.21
CA GLU A 742 44.42 -11.63 -3.04
C GLU A 742 45.46 -12.61 -2.46
N GLU A 743 45.03 -13.64 -1.72
CA GLU A 743 45.92 -14.60 -1.06
C GLU A 743 46.96 -15.22 -2.01
N GLU A 744 46.51 -15.60 -3.22
CA GLU A 744 47.43 -16.16 -4.24
C GLU A 744 48.44 -15.14 -4.75
N SER A 745 48.00 -13.93 -4.98
CA SER A 745 48.83 -12.80 -5.41
C SER A 745 49.89 -12.41 -4.39
N LEU A 746 49.49 -12.35 -3.11
CA LEU A 746 50.37 -12.11 -2.00
C LEU A 746 51.38 -13.28 -1.85
N GLY A 747 50.91 -14.52 -1.97
CA GLY A 747 51.75 -15.70 -1.92
C GLY A 747 52.82 -15.67 -3.02
N ALA A 748 52.47 -15.30 -4.26
CA ALA A 748 53.40 -15.16 -5.39
C ALA A 748 54.42 -14.03 -5.15
N LEU A 749 53.99 -12.87 -4.59
CA LEU A 749 54.89 -11.78 -4.24
C LEU A 749 55.86 -12.15 -3.14
N PHE A 750 55.43 -12.86 -2.11
CA PHE A 750 56.28 -13.28 -0.99
C PHE A 750 57.27 -14.39 -1.44
N ALA A 751 56.84 -15.31 -2.30
CA ALA A 751 57.73 -16.38 -2.82
C ALA A 751 58.85 -15.83 -3.71
N ASP A 752 58.63 -14.74 -4.42
CA ASP A 752 59.61 -14.13 -5.35
C ASP A 752 60.57 -13.17 -4.61
N GLN A 753 60.32 -12.93 -3.31
CA GLN A 753 61.11 -12.00 -2.45
C GLN A 753 61.79 -12.70 -1.29
N GLY A 754 61.61 -14.02 -1.09
CA GLY A 754 62.21 -14.86 -0.04
C GLY A 754 63.52 -15.47 -0.40
#